data_c8015e96516a5b6f91b596fb05c73914
#
_entry.id   c8015e96516a5b6f91b596fb05c73914
#
_cell.length_a   1.000
_cell.length_b   1.000
_cell.length_c   1.000
_cell.angle_alpha   90.00
_cell.angle_beta   90.00
_cell.angle_gamma   90.00
#
_symmetry.space_group_name_H-M   'P 1'
#
loop_
_entity.id
_entity.type
_entity.pdbx_description
1 polymer ?
#
loop_
_entity_poly.entity_id
_entity_poly.type
_entity_poly.pdbx_seq_one_letter_code
_entity_poly.pdbx_strand_id
1 'polypeptide(L)'
;MSVPRRMAQAFSLRDEDGMTTVGMVVSLLLALSMIFSSAQVYRIQSVSSRVQSVADAGALAAGNVVAEFMVAVRVCDSVALSLSLTSLTSTGLGIVACCVPGGQGVGAKLLEAGARVADARDSFSKTASEGLTRVQKALPFLAAASAASVAQGNGSNGSDYTALALLVPDSAEDIRVPQEDARAKQAREDAIGQAEEVKELARRAEEAALRAQDAKQRAFDHDCGARPGWCMAERAETLAHMTAAQNPVFSSVDAWSFSVALRRAQAYYPARLAVERPDDGSVQAQAQSALRKRFYTYAAKEVARGYVREGDSFEALFPHLPANTAQMRETELFAQAVYPVSVTGASPTLHAWDGCPKAAGSTSRASLRDMEAGAWETCSECGFTAASLGKVAAASTSIGNGFEHHYEQVALAAEEYQKALEEGAPAKREAKSRVTKLLDQLRDACSSVGAFRIDADPPGGKGVVCLAVNTGPDAPDKGFESAFVQASGQLGCRVAISAATLVADPSGEGRSVIASLADGLASDSALAGVLGAAAGVWSGALSAYADGQSALDAAVREGVGGLPLVSASGLGDWAADALSDAFRTVGLQPANLDALRPATVNTAHVAQAGDSAFCARLLEVKRQAVEHPLMSNDVFSSVVGAVRRDVLQRFDAWGDSMEVATISIGGAQVPVTVALPPAVKGFASDAIGAAADKLLSVYASVTGSRQWD
;
A
#
# COMPACT_ATOMS: atom_id res chain seq x y z
N MET A 1 72.34 -39.07 -22.66
CA MET A 1 72.59 -40.11 -21.68
C MET A 1 72.45 -41.46 -22.35
N SER A 2 73.57 -42.15 -22.53
CA SER A 2 73.66 -43.41 -23.27
C SER A 2 73.09 -44.53 -22.40
N VAL A 3 72.02 -45.14 -22.82
CA VAL A 3 71.55 -46.43 -22.28
C VAL A 3 72.63 -47.48 -22.55
N PRO A 4 73.06 -48.22 -21.54
CA PRO A 4 74.12 -49.15 -21.74
C PRO A 4 73.68 -50.30 -22.67
N ARG A 5 74.41 -50.45 -23.78
CA ARG A 5 74.23 -51.45 -24.82
C ARG A 5 74.21 -52.92 -24.33
N ARG A 6 74.37 -53.10 -23.04
CA ARG A 6 74.41 -54.47 -22.43
C ARG A 6 73.05 -55.08 -22.11
N MET A 7 71.96 -54.25 -22.04
CA MET A 7 70.63 -54.80 -21.83
C MET A 7 69.92 -55.18 -23.18
N ALA A 8 70.36 -54.65 -24.29
CA ALA A 8 69.79 -55.02 -25.60
C ALA A 8 70.31 -56.39 -26.12
N GLN A 9 71.44 -56.93 -25.55
CA GLN A 9 71.92 -58.22 -25.97
C GLN A 9 71.32 -59.38 -25.14
N ALA A 10 70.59 -59.11 -24.04
CA ALA A 10 69.96 -60.17 -23.21
C ALA A 10 68.58 -60.61 -23.78
N PHE A 11 68.07 -59.86 -24.78
CA PHE A 11 66.80 -60.17 -25.45
C PHE A 11 66.95 -60.44 -26.96
N SER A 12 68.12 -60.91 -27.41
CA SER A 12 68.20 -61.38 -28.79
C SER A 12 67.66 -62.84 -28.86
N LEU A 13 66.42 -62.93 -29.18
CA LEU A 13 65.71 -64.15 -29.51
C LEU A 13 66.26 -64.77 -30.81
N ARG A 14 67.34 -65.53 -30.63
CA ARG A 14 67.97 -66.23 -31.78
C ARG A 14 68.00 -67.75 -31.64
N ASP A 15 67.33 -68.27 -30.62
CA ASP A 15 67.06 -69.70 -30.48
C ASP A 15 65.55 -69.89 -30.48
N GLU A 16 65.06 -70.57 -31.51
CA GLU A 16 63.63 -70.79 -31.75
C GLU A 16 63.00 -71.86 -30.81
N ASP A 17 63.79 -72.44 -29.90
CA ASP A 17 63.32 -73.50 -29.04
C ASP A 17 62.79 -72.94 -27.70
N GLY A 18 61.49 -72.70 -27.58
CA GLY A 18 60.75 -72.55 -26.32
C GLY A 18 60.71 -71.17 -25.68
N MET A 19 61.52 -70.17 -26.09
CA MET A 19 61.57 -68.85 -25.48
C MET A 19 60.37 -67.97 -25.87
N THR A 20 59.74 -68.21 -27.03
CA THR A 20 58.55 -67.50 -27.48
C THR A 20 57.34 -67.83 -26.62
N THR A 21 57.21 -69.07 -26.21
CA THR A 21 56.13 -69.50 -25.31
C THR A 21 56.24 -68.91 -23.91
N VAL A 22 57.43 -68.81 -23.34
CA VAL A 22 57.66 -68.17 -22.04
C VAL A 22 57.37 -66.66 -22.13
N GLY A 23 57.86 -65.99 -23.18
CA GLY A 23 57.58 -64.58 -23.43
C GLY A 23 56.05 -64.32 -23.60
N MET A 24 55.38 -65.21 -24.32
CA MET A 24 53.91 -65.14 -24.50
C MET A 24 53.14 -65.33 -23.16
N VAL A 25 53.55 -66.28 -22.37
CA VAL A 25 52.93 -66.50 -21.03
C VAL A 25 53.22 -65.34 -20.11
N VAL A 26 54.41 -64.78 -20.07
CA VAL A 26 54.72 -63.60 -19.24
C VAL A 26 53.94 -62.40 -19.72
N SER A 27 53.83 -62.14 -21.01
CA SER A 27 53.04 -61.02 -21.54
C SER A 27 51.53 -61.19 -21.29
N LEU A 28 51.02 -62.42 -21.37
CA LEU A 28 49.66 -62.76 -21.02
C LEU A 28 49.37 -62.53 -19.53
N LEU A 29 50.28 -62.97 -18.65
CA LEU A 29 50.17 -62.77 -17.19
C LEU A 29 50.22 -61.27 -16.85
N LEU A 30 51.08 -60.49 -17.47
CA LEU A 30 51.14 -59.03 -17.29
C LEU A 30 49.85 -58.40 -17.78
N ALA A 31 49.32 -58.76 -18.96
CA ALA A 31 48.06 -58.27 -19.48
C ALA A 31 46.91 -58.62 -18.56
N LEU A 32 46.82 -59.85 -18.08
CA LEU A 32 45.80 -60.28 -17.10
C LEU A 32 45.93 -59.52 -15.79
N SER A 33 47.14 -59.34 -15.29
CA SER A 33 47.38 -58.55 -14.06
C SER A 33 46.93 -57.10 -14.23
N MET A 34 47.15 -56.47 -15.37
CA MET A 34 46.69 -55.13 -15.68
C MET A 34 45.16 -55.07 -15.78
N ILE A 35 44.54 -56.04 -16.42
CA ILE A 35 43.08 -56.15 -16.52
C ILE A 35 42.44 -56.30 -15.16
N PHE A 36 42.97 -57.21 -14.32
CA PHE A 36 42.45 -57.41 -12.95
C PHE A 36 42.65 -56.16 -12.08
N SER A 37 43.81 -55.51 -12.15
CA SER A 37 44.09 -54.28 -11.46
C SER A 37 43.12 -53.16 -11.88
N SER A 38 42.90 -53.02 -13.19
CA SER A 38 41.92 -52.04 -13.71
C SER A 38 40.49 -52.35 -13.28
N ALA A 39 40.08 -53.63 -13.29
CA ALA A 39 38.76 -54.07 -12.82
C ALA A 39 38.58 -53.75 -11.32
N GLN A 40 39.60 -53.97 -10.50
CA GLN A 40 39.54 -53.59 -9.07
C GLN A 40 39.42 -52.09 -8.86
N VAL A 41 40.19 -51.30 -9.59
CA VAL A 41 40.11 -49.82 -9.52
C VAL A 41 38.75 -49.36 -9.94
N TYR A 42 38.19 -49.88 -11.03
CA TYR A 42 36.82 -49.54 -11.51
C TYR A 42 35.76 -49.87 -10.44
N ARG A 43 35.86 -51.06 -9.81
CA ARG A 43 34.96 -51.47 -8.73
C ARG A 43 35.02 -50.53 -7.54
N ILE A 44 36.23 -50.15 -7.09
CA ILE A 44 36.45 -49.19 -6.03
C ILE A 44 35.81 -47.86 -6.34
N GLN A 45 36.00 -47.35 -7.58
CA GLN A 45 35.43 -46.10 -8.04
C GLN A 45 33.89 -46.16 -8.11
N SER A 46 33.32 -47.25 -8.65
CA SER A 46 31.88 -47.45 -8.74
C SER A 46 31.19 -47.40 -7.35
N VAL A 47 31.74 -48.15 -6.39
CA VAL A 47 31.21 -48.14 -5.01
C VAL A 47 31.35 -46.78 -4.36
N SER A 48 32.52 -46.15 -4.48
CA SER A 48 32.75 -44.81 -3.92
C SER A 48 31.80 -43.75 -4.54
N SER A 49 31.57 -43.84 -5.87
CA SER A 49 30.63 -42.96 -6.53
C SER A 49 29.19 -43.14 -6.07
N ARG A 50 28.73 -44.38 -5.83
CA ARG A 50 27.39 -44.68 -5.30
C ARG A 50 27.23 -44.09 -3.89
N VAL A 51 28.21 -44.33 -2.97
CA VAL A 51 28.16 -43.75 -1.62
C VAL A 51 28.16 -42.23 -1.64
N GLN A 52 28.95 -41.62 -2.58
CA GLN A 52 28.96 -40.17 -2.75
C GLN A 52 27.58 -39.67 -3.25
N SER A 53 26.94 -40.36 -4.22
CA SER A 53 25.60 -39.99 -4.70
C SER A 53 24.54 -40.06 -3.58
N VAL A 54 24.66 -41.04 -2.66
CA VAL A 54 23.77 -41.14 -1.51
C VAL A 54 24.05 -39.98 -0.52
N ALA A 55 25.31 -39.63 -0.29
CA ALA A 55 25.66 -38.46 0.55
C ALA A 55 25.13 -37.16 -0.05
N ASP A 56 25.26 -36.99 -1.38
CA ASP A 56 24.73 -35.82 -2.10
C ASP A 56 23.18 -35.76 -2.00
N ALA A 57 22.50 -36.89 -2.23
CA ALA A 57 21.04 -36.97 -2.09
C ALA A 57 20.59 -36.68 -0.63
N GLY A 58 21.31 -37.19 0.36
CA GLY A 58 21.04 -36.92 1.78
C GLY A 58 21.25 -35.45 2.14
N ALA A 59 22.32 -34.82 1.63
CA ALA A 59 22.57 -33.37 1.83
C ALA A 59 21.48 -32.51 1.22
N LEU A 60 21.05 -32.83 -0.01
CA LEU A 60 19.96 -32.14 -0.69
C LEU A 60 18.62 -32.33 0.05
N ALA A 61 18.31 -33.54 0.50
CA ALA A 61 17.08 -33.82 1.23
C ALA A 61 17.01 -33.06 2.56
N ALA A 62 18.12 -33.03 3.31
CA ALA A 62 18.22 -32.24 4.54
C ALA A 62 18.15 -30.74 4.28
N GLY A 63 18.76 -30.26 3.18
CA GLY A 63 18.65 -28.86 2.75
C GLY A 63 17.22 -28.46 2.36
N ASN A 64 16.44 -29.37 1.75
CA ASN A 64 15.02 -29.11 1.44
C ASN A 64 14.20 -28.84 2.70
N VAL A 65 14.46 -29.54 3.81
CA VAL A 65 13.75 -29.29 5.08
C VAL A 65 13.99 -27.85 5.57
N VAL A 66 15.22 -27.35 5.44
CA VAL A 66 15.54 -25.96 5.80
C VAL A 66 14.89 -24.98 4.82
N ALA A 67 14.88 -25.31 3.52
CA ALA A 67 14.19 -24.49 2.50
C ALA A 67 12.68 -24.37 2.78
N GLU A 68 12.01 -25.46 3.10
CA GLU A 68 10.58 -25.50 3.46
C GLU A 68 10.30 -24.65 4.71
N PHE A 69 11.18 -24.74 5.72
CA PHE A 69 11.07 -23.86 6.90
C PHE A 69 11.19 -22.39 6.53
N MET A 70 12.11 -22.01 5.64
CA MET A 70 12.24 -20.62 5.18
C MET A 70 11.00 -20.14 4.39
N VAL A 71 10.30 -21.03 3.68
CA VAL A 71 9.00 -20.72 3.10
C VAL A 71 7.97 -20.40 4.18
N ALA A 72 7.90 -21.21 5.25
CA ALA A 72 6.99 -20.93 6.37
C ALA A 72 7.29 -19.59 7.05
N VAL A 73 8.56 -19.23 7.24
CA VAL A 73 8.97 -17.91 7.76
C VAL A 73 8.47 -16.79 6.86
N ARG A 74 8.64 -16.90 5.54
CA ARG A 74 8.18 -15.90 4.57
C ARG A 74 6.66 -15.76 4.54
N VAL A 75 5.93 -16.87 4.67
CA VAL A 75 4.46 -16.85 4.79
C VAL A 75 4.04 -16.08 6.03
N CYS A 76 4.65 -16.38 7.18
CA CYS A 76 4.36 -15.64 8.42
C CYS A 76 4.69 -14.15 8.31
N ASP A 77 5.82 -13.81 7.66
CA ASP A 77 6.22 -12.41 7.40
C ASP A 77 5.20 -11.69 6.52
N SER A 78 4.76 -12.34 5.43
CA SER A 78 3.77 -11.75 4.51
C SER A 78 2.42 -11.49 5.19
N VAL A 79 1.96 -12.41 6.02
CA VAL A 79 0.71 -12.27 6.77
C VAL A 79 0.83 -11.15 7.81
N ALA A 80 1.90 -11.13 8.60
CA ALA A 80 2.12 -10.11 9.64
C ALA A 80 2.19 -8.70 9.04
N LEU A 81 2.94 -8.52 7.95
CA LEU A 81 3.04 -7.23 7.26
C LEU A 81 1.72 -6.81 6.62
N SER A 82 1.06 -7.73 5.90
CA SER A 82 -0.21 -7.41 5.23
C SER A 82 -1.31 -7.03 6.22
N LEU A 83 -1.40 -7.70 7.37
CA LEU A 83 -2.34 -7.34 8.44
C LEU A 83 -2.01 -5.96 9.04
N SER A 84 -0.72 -5.65 9.24
CA SER A 84 -0.29 -4.33 9.72
C SER A 84 -0.67 -3.22 8.74
N LEU A 85 -0.37 -3.39 7.45
CA LEU A 85 -0.72 -2.44 6.40
C LEU A 85 -2.24 -2.31 6.25
N THR A 86 -2.98 -3.40 6.32
CA THR A 86 -4.46 -3.40 6.27
C THR A 86 -5.06 -2.61 7.41
N SER A 87 -4.56 -2.80 8.64
CA SER A 87 -5.02 -2.03 9.81
C SER A 87 -4.81 -0.53 9.61
N LEU A 88 -3.61 -0.12 9.18
CA LEU A 88 -3.27 1.29 8.99
C LEU A 88 -4.01 1.92 7.80
N THR A 89 -4.10 1.20 6.67
CA THR A 89 -4.82 1.67 5.49
C THR A 89 -6.32 1.79 5.77
N SER A 90 -6.91 0.81 6.46
CA SER A 90 -8.32 0.87 6.87
C SER A 90 -8.59 2.04 7.83
N THR A 91 -7.65 2.32 8.73
CA THR A 91 -7.71 3.49 9.62
C THR A 91 -7.66 4.79 8.81
N GLY A 92 -6.75 4.91 7.85
CA GLY A 92 -6.66 6.06 6.95
C GLY A 92 -7.93 6.28 6.12
N LEU A 93 -8.46 5.22 5.51
CA LEU A 93 -9.74 5.26 4.78
C LEU A 93 -10.91 5.62 5.70
N GLY A 94 -10.88 5.16 6.95
CA GLY A 94 -11.87 5.52 7.98
C GLY A 94 -11.86 7.01 8.30
N ILE A 95 -10.68 7.63 8.44
CA ILE A 95 -10.51 9.07 8.64
C ILE A 95 -11.08 9.85 7.44
N VAL A 96 -10.74 9.44 6.21
CA VAL A 96 -11.26 10.06 4.99
C VAL A 96 -12.78 9.97 4.92
N ALA A 97 -13.34 8.79 5.20
CA ALA A 97 -14.78 8.57 5.19
C ALA A 97 -15.52 9.41 6.25
N CYS A 98 -14.90 9.73 7.38
CA CYS A 98 -15.45 10.67 8.37
C CYS A 98 -15.54 12.11 7.83
N CYS A 99 -14.73 12.47 6.84
CA CYS A 99 -14.76 13.79 6.18
C CYS A 99 -15.85 13.92 5.12
N VAL A 100 -16.57 12.85 4.80
CA VAL A 100 -17.54 12.79 3.69
C VAL A 100 -18.96 12.70 4.23
N PRO A 101 -19.88 13.54 3.74
CA PRO A 101 -21.30 13.43 4.08
C PRO A 101 -21.87 12.06 3.69
N GLY A 102 -22.54 11.40 4.59
CA GLY A 102 -23.07 10.03 4.38
C GLY A 102 -22.02 8.91 4.49
N GLY A 103 -20.73 9.22 4.46
CA GLY A 103 -19.63 8.26 4.65
C GLY A 103 -19.38 7.87 6.13
N GLN A 104 -20.01 8.57 7.05
CA GLN A 104 -19.75 8.48 8.49
C GLN A 104 -19.97 7.07 9.07
N GLY A 105 -21.01 6.36 8.63
CA GLY A 105 -21.25 4.97 9.03
C GLY A 105 -20.21 3.99 8.49
N VAL A 106 -19.66 4.29 7.31
CA VAL A 106 -18.55 3.53 6.68
C VAL A 106 -17.26 3.85 7.42
N GLY A 107 -17.00 5.12 7.74
CA GLY A 107 -15.81 5.55 8.46
C GLY A 107 -15.66 4.86 9.82
N ALA A 108 -16.70 4.84 10.63
CA ALA A 108 -16.69 4.17 11.92
C ALA A 108 -16.41 2.65 11.78
N LYS A 109 -17.03 1.99 10.79
CA LYS A 109 -16.79 0.56 10.51
C LYS A 109 -15.36 0.28 10.06
N LEU A 110 -14.76 1.16 9.25
CA LEU A 110 -13.38 1.03 8.80
C LEU A 110 -12.38 1.24 9.95
N LEU A 111 -12.62 2.21 10.83
CA LEU A 111 -11.82 2.41 12.04
C LEU A 111 -11.88 1.20 12.97
N GLU A 112 -13.09 0.67 13.21
CA GLU A 112 -13.28 -0.54 14.01
C GLU A 112 -12.66 -1.78 13.36
N ALA A 113 -12.77 -1.92 12.03
CA ALA A 113 -12.13 -3.00 11.30
C ALA A 113 -10.61 -2.90 11.39
N GLY A 114 -10.04 -1.70 11.26
CA GLY A 114 -8.61 -1.46 11.45
C GLY A 114 -8.12 -1.89 12.83
N ALA A 115 -8.89 -1.60 13.88
CA ALA A 115 -8.58 -2.03 15.25
C ALA A 115 -8.61 -3.56 15.38
N ARG A 116 -9.68 -4.21 14.89
CA ARG A 116 -9.80 -5.68 14.94
C ARG A 116 -8.69 -6.40 14.19
N VAL A 117 -8.29 -5.86 13.05
CA VAL A 117 -7.18 -6.42 12.25
C VAL A 117 -5.85 -6.28 12.99
N ALA A 118 -5.63 -5.19 13.73
CA ALA A 118 -4.44 -5.03 14.56
C ALA A 118 -4.39 -6.05 15.72
N ASP A 119 -5.50 -6.25 16.41
CA ASP A 119 -5.61 -7.27 17.48
C ASP A 119 -5.36 -8.69 16.92
N ALA A 120 -5.91 -8.96 15.74
CA ALA A 120 -5.70 -10.23 15.05
C ALA A 120 -4.22 -10.41 14.65
N ARG A 121 -3.57 -9.36 14.17
CA ARG A 121 -2.15 -9.36 13.86
C ARG A 121 -1.28 -9.66 15.09
N ASP A 122 -1.58 -9.08 16.24
CA ASP A 122 -0.81 -9.31 17.47
C ASP A 122 -1.01 -10.74 17.98
N SER A 123 -2.23 -11.26 17.92
CA SER A 123 -2.51 -12.66 18.22
C SER A 123 -1.77 -13.62 17.28
N PHE A 124 -1.77 -13.31 15.98
CA PHE A 124 -1.01 -14.04 14.97
C PHE A 124 0.49 -14.02 15.27
N SER A 125 1.06 -12.83 15.52
CA SER A 125 2.49 -12.65 15.81
C SER A 125 2.95 -13.51 16.96
N LYS A 126 2.18 -13.57 18.04
CA LYS A 126 2.47 -14.42 19.20
C LYS A 126 2.48 -15.91 18.81
N THR A 127 1.43 -16.38 18.15
CA THR A 127 1.30 -17.78 17.78
C THR A 127 2.34 -18.21 16.74
N ALA A 128 2.60 -17.35 15.74
CA ALA A 128 3.61 -17.59 14.72
C ALA A 128 5.03 -17.64 15.33
N SER A 129 5.36 -16.72 16.25
CA SER A 129 6.64 -16.72 16.95
C SER A 129 6.89 -18.04 17.71
N GLU A 130 5.88 -18.49 18.47
CA GLU A 130 5.96 -19.76 19.20
C GLU A 130 6.07 -20.96 18.23
N GLY A 131 5.26 -20.99 17.17
CA GLY A 131 5.25 -22.07 16.18
C GLY A 131 6.59 -22.14 15.42
N LEU A 132 7.05 -21.03 14.88
CA LEU A 132 8.31 -20.96 14.14
C LEU A 132 9.50 -21.37 15.03
N THR A 133 9.53 -20.90 16.28
CA THR A 133 10.60 -21.29 17.24
C THR A 133 10.59 -22.79 17.52
N ARG A 134 9.40 -23.42 17.65
CA ARG A 134 9.30 -24.88 17.85
C ARG A 134 9.82 -25.64 16.64
N VAL A 135 9.39 -25.25 15.42
CA VAL A 135 9.87 -25.88 14.19
C VAL A 135 11.37 -25.68 14.01
N GLN A 136 11.89 -24.48 14.29
CA GLN A 136 13.32 -24.18 14.22
C GLN A 136 14.14 -25.09 15.11
N LYS A 137 13.71 -25.32 16.36
CA LYS A 137 14.35 -26.26 17.30
C LYS A 137 14.30 -27.71 16.80
N ALA A 138 13.32 -28.05 15.97
CA ALA A 138 13.16 -29.37 15.38
C ALA A 138 13.97 -29.59 14.10
N LEU A 139 14.40 -28.53 13.42
CA LEU A 139 15.09 -28.64 12.13
C LEU A 139 16.27 -29.62 12.13
N PRO A 140 17.20 -29.64 13.13
CA PRO A 140 18.32 -30.58 13.13
C PRO A 140 17.85 -32.04 13.09
N PHE A 141 16.77 -32.33 13.81
CA PHE A 141 16.16 -33.66 13.83
C PHE A 141 15.52 -34.03 12.50
N LEU A 142 14.69 -33.12 11.96
CA LEU A 142 13.99 -33.32 10.68
C LEU A 142 14.97 -33.51 9.52
N ALA A 143 16.03 -32.73 9.48
CA ALA A 143 17.09 -32.85 8.49
C ALA A 143 17.82 -34.17 8.57
N ALA A 144 18.17 -34.61 9.80
CA ALA A 144 18.84 -35.92 10.02
C ALA A 144 17.91 -37.07 9.61
N ALA A 145 16.62 -37.01 9.96
CA ALA A 145 15.64 -38.04 9.58
C ALA A 145 15.42 -38.08 8.06
N SER A 146 15.36 -36.93 7.39
CA SER A 146 15.22 -36.84 5.94
C SER A 146 16.43 -37.48 5.22
N ALA A 147 17.64 -37.13 5.64
CA ALA A 147 18.88 -37.73 5.09
C ALA A 147 18.92 -39.27 5.30
N ALA A 148 18.56 -39.75 6.48
CA ALA A 148 18.52 -41.18 6.78
C ALA A 148 17.50 -41.93 5.93
N SER A 149 16.27 -41.32 5.75
CA SER A 149 15.22 -41.88 4.91
C SER A 149 15.68 -42.03 3.45
N VAL A 150 16.28 -40.97 2.89
CA VAL A 150 16.81 -40.98 1.52
C VAL A 150 17.92 -42.01 1.34
N ALA A 151 18.83 -42.14 2.33
CA ALA A 151 19.87 -43.16 2.27
C ALA A 151 19.29 -44.57 2.24
N GLN A 152 18.31 -44.89 3.09
CA GLN A 152 17.62 -46.16 3.09
C GLN A 152 16.88 -46.46 1.79
N GLY A 153 16.18 -45.44 1.22
CA GLY A 153 15.50 -45.56 -0.05
C GLY A 153 16.42 -45.83 -1.25
N ASN A 154 17.70 -45.51 -1.14
CA ASN A 154 18.72 -45.79 -2.16
C ASN A 154 19.37 -47.19 -1.98
N GLY A 155 19.02 -47.96 -0.91
CA GLY A 155 19.46 -49.32 -0.72
C GLY A 155 18.86 -50.26 -1.77
N SER A 156 19.69 -51.05 -2.42
CA SER A 156 19.26 -52.05 -3.40
C SER A 156 20.20 -53.23 -3.49
N ASN A 157 19.70 -54.41 -3.77
CA ASN A 157 20.48 -55.62 -4.08
C ASN A 157 21.54 -56.02 -3.01
N GLY A 158 21.24 -55.82 -1.70
CA GLY A 158 22.14 -56.16 -0.61
C GLY A 158 23.10 -55.03 -0.19
N SER A 159 23.02 -53.85 -0.80
CA SER A 159 23.71 -52.67 -0.35
C SER A 159 22.75 -51.84 0.56
N ASP A 160 23.13 -51.74 1.81
CA ASP A 160 22.47 -50.88 2.81
C ASP A 160 23.22 -49.58 2.99
N TYR A 161 22.54 -48.46 2.91
CA TYR A 161 23.11 -47.15 3.16
C TYR A 161 22.53 -46.54 4.43
N THR A 162 23.35 -45.86 5.19
CA THR A 162 22.95 -45.04 6.31
C THR A 162 23.54 -43.66 6.12
N ALA A 163 22.76 -42.60 6.35
CA ALA A 163 23.23 -41.23 6.29
C ALA A 163 22.81 -40.45 7.52
N LEU A 164 23.59 -39.44 7.86
CA LEU A 164 23.35 -38.49 8.94
C LEU A 164 23.65 -37.09 8.43
N ALA A 165 22.69 -36.19 8.52
CA ALA A 165 22.87 -34.79 8.18
C ALA A 165 23.05 -33.92 9.44
N LEU A 166 23.90 -32.91 9.30
CA LEU A 166 24.22 -31.92 10.30
C LEU A 166 23.99 -30.54 9.72
N LEU A 167 23.27 -29.69 10.44
CA LEU A 167 22.98 -28.32 10.06
C LEU A 167 24.10 -27.37 10.49
N VAL A 168 24.39 -26.35 9.72
CA VAL A 168 25.35 -25.29 10.00
C VAL A 168 24.70 -23.92 9.80
N PRO A 169 24.55 -23.09 10.86
CA PRO A 169 24.80 -23.42 12.26
C PRO A 169 23.89 -24.55 12.76
N ASP A 170 24.23 -25.15 13.88
CA ASP A 170 23.47 -26.26 14.51
C ASP A 170 22.34 -25.74 15.42
N SER A 171 22.42 -24.50 15.85
CA SER A 171 21.45 -23.80 16.72
C SER A 171 21.22 -22.39 16.24
N ALA A 172 20.11 -21.82 16.63
CA ALA A 172 19.74 -20.45 16.35
C ALA A 172 18.94 -19.85 17.50
N GLU A 173 18.82 -18.53 17.54
CA GLU A 173 18.01 -17.81 18.49
C GLU A 173 16.51 -18.03 18.22
N ASP A 174 15.68 -17.83 19.26
CA ASP A 174 14.21 -17.92 19.11
C ASP A 174 13.71 -16.85 18.14
N ILE A 175 12.88 -17.26 17.19
CA ILE A 175 12.30 -16.36 16.19
C ILE A 175 11.22 -15.52 16.87
N ARG A 176 11.33 -14.19 16.70
CA ARG A 176 10.33 -13.26 17.18
C ARG A 176 9.66 -12.60 15.96
N VAL A 177 8.36 -12.80 15.85
CA VAL A 177 7.53 -12.01 14.93
C VAL A 177 7.28 -10.67 15.61
N PRO A 178 7.63 -9.54 14.98
CA PRO A 178 7.44 -8.23 15.58
C PRO A 178 5.98 -7.99 15.97
N GLN A 179 5.75 -7.48 17.17
CA GLN A 179 4.44 -7.00 17.60
C GLN A 179 4.14 -5.64 16.97
N GLU A 180 2.91 -5.14 17.14
CA GLU A 180 2.55 -3.82 16.64
C GLU A 180 3.48 -2.75 17.21
N ASP A 181 3.96 -1.84 16.35
CA ASP A 181 4.69 -0.66 16.79
C ASP A 181 3.78 0.23 17.65
N ALA A 182 4.32 0.74 18.76
CA ALA A 182 3.62 1.68 19.65
C ALA A 182 3.09 2.91 18.89
N ARG A 183 3.79 3.34 17.82
CA ARG A 183 3.36 4.44 16.95
C ARG A 183 2.09 4.08 16.16
N ALA A 184 2.03 2.87 15.60
CA ALA A 184 0.86 2.39 14.87
C ALA A 184 -0.36 2.28 15.78
N LYS A 185 -0.17 1.76 16.99
CA LYS A 185 -1.20 1.71 18.01
C LYS A 185 -1.71 3.10 18.40
N GLN A 186 -0.79 4.04 18.68
CA GLN A 186 -1.13 5.42 19.04
C GLN A 186 -1.87 6.12 17.89
N ALA A 187 -1.39 6.00 16.64
CA ALA A 187 -2.04 6.60 15.48
C ALA A 187 -3.48 6.12 15.30
N ARG A 188 -3.73 4.83 15.54
CA ARG A 188 -5.08 4.25 15.49
C ARG A 188 -5.97 4.73 16.63
N GLU A 189 -5.45 4.75 17.86
CA GLU A 189 -6.19 5.25 19.03
C GLU A 189 -6.54 6.72 18.87
N ASP A 190 -5.62 7.55 18.39
CA ASP A 190 -5.85 8.97 18.10
C ASP A 190 -6.90 9.15 16.99
N ALA A 191 -6.86 8.33 15.93
CA ALA A 191 -7.83 8.36 14.84
C ALA A 191 -9.24 8.02 15.35
N ILE A 192 -9.38 6.98 16.16
CA ILE A 192 -10.66 6.60 16.77
C ILE A 192 -11.14 7.69 17.74
N GLY A 193 -10.27 8.21 18.59
CA GLY A 193 -10.59 9.23 19.58
C GLY A 193 -11.04 10.56 18.98
N GLN A 194 -10.48 10.93 17.81
CA GLN A 194 -10.81 12.20 17.13
C GLN A 194 -11.90 12.05 16.05
N ALA A 195 -12.35 10.83 15.74
CA ALA A 195 -13.28 10.56 14.64
C ALA A 195 -14.60 11.35 14.75
N GLU A 196 -15.22 11.40 15.92
CA GLU A 196 -16.48 12.13 16.12
C GLU A 196 -16.29 13.65 15.99
N GLU A 197 -15.15 14.18 16.41
CA GLU A 197 -14.86 15.61 16.29
C GLU A 197 -14.57 16.00 14.84
N VAL A 198 -13.80 15.20 14.11
CA VAL A 198 -13.55 15.38 12.67
C VAL A 198 -14.88 15.33 11.91
N LYS A 199 -15.74 14.36 12.22
CA LYS A 199 -17.05 14.21 11.62
C LYS A 199 -17.94 15.44 11.85
N GLU A 200 -18.00 15.98 13.06
CA GLU A 200 -18.80 17.16 13.36
C GLU A 200 -18.26 18.41 12.64
N LEU A 201 -16.94 18.58 12.58
CA LEU A 201 -16.31 19.65 11.82
C LEU A 201 -16.58 19.53 10.32
N ALA A 202 -16.48 18.33 9.77
CA ALA A 202 -16.80 18.06 8.37
C ALA A 202 -18.27 18.33 8.06
N ARG A 203 -19.20 17.93 8.94
CA ARG A 203 -20.63 18.21 8.80
C ARG A 203 -20.92 19.73 8.78
N ARG A 204 -20.31 20.50 9.68
CA ARG A 204 -20.46 21.97 9.73
C ARG A 204 -19.91 22.63 8.46
N ALA A 205 -18.74 22.19 7.99
CA ALA A 205 -18.15 22.69 6.76
C ALA A 205 -19.02 22.36 5.53
N GLU A 206 -19.60 21.17 5.50
CA GLU A 206 -20.51 20.75 4.42
C GLU A 206 -21.82 21.52 4.40
N GLU A 207 -22.47 21.69 5.56
CA GLU A 207 -23.70 22.46 5.68
C GLU A 207 -23.50 23.91 5.25
N ALA A 208 -22.37 24.51 5.59
CA ALA A 208 -22.02 25.85 5.14
C ALA A 208 -21.76 25.88 3.63
N ALA A 209 -21.05 24.90 3.07
CA ALA A 209 -20.77 24.79 1.64
C ALA A 209 -22.05 24.60 0.81
N LEU A 210 -22.98 23.76 1.30
CA LEU A 210 -24.29 23.57 0.65
C LEU A 210 -25.11 24.86 0.65
N ARG A 211 -25.12 25.61 1.76
CA ARG A 211 -25.79 26.93 1.80
C ARG A 211 -25.14 27.92 0.82
N ALA A 212 -23.84 27.93 0.74
CA ALA A 212 -23.13 28.74 -0.24
C ALA A 212 -23.49 28.35 -1.68
N GLN A 213 -23.48 27.04 -1.99
CA GLN A 213 -23.84 26.53 -3.30
C GLN A 213 -25.29 26.91 -3.69
N ASP A 214 -26.23 26.76 -2.74
CA ASP A 214 -27.63 27.14 -2.96
C ASP A 214 -27.79 28.66 -3.20
N ALA A 215 -27.07 29.47 -2.42
CA ALA A 215 -27.04 30.92 -2.63
C ALA A 215 -26.47 31.29 -4.01
N LYS A 216 -25.39 30.66 -4.43
CA LYS A 216 -24.79 30.87 -5.75
C LYS A 216 -25.77 30.46 -6.89
N GLN A 217 -26.43 29.32 -6.70
CA GLN A 217 -27.46 28.87 -7.69
C GLN A 217 -28.61 29.84 -7.81
N ARG A 218 -29.13 30.31 -6.68
CA ARG A 218 -30.22 31.36 -6.71
C ARG A 218 -29.78 32.64 -7.40
N ALA A 219 -28.55 33.11 -7.12
CA ALA A 219 -28.00 34.28 -7.81
C ALA A 219 -27.88 34.05 -9.32
N PHE A 220 -27.39 32.89 -9.73
CA PHE A 220 -27.32 32.49 -11.13
C PHE A 220 -28.70 32.48 -11.79
N ASP A 221 -29.69 31.87 -11.12
CA ASP A 221 -31.07 31.81 -11.65
C ASP A 221 -31.69 33.21 -11.88
N HIS A 222 -31.39 34.16 -10.99
CA HIS A 222 -31.82 35.53 -11.13
C HIS A 222 -31.03 36.34 -12.18
N ASP A 223 -29.75 36.01 -12.41
CA ASP A 223 -28.91 36.68 -13.41
C ASP A 223 -29.03 36.07 -14.81
N CYS A 224 -28.91 34.73 -14.93
CA CYS A 224 -28.86 34.02 -16.21
C CYS A 224 -29.82 32.82 -16.28
N GLY A 225 -30.82 32.76 -15.42
CA GLY A 225 -31.72 31.60 -15.33
C GLY A 225 -32.46 31.30 -16.62
N ALA A 226 -32.79 30.05 -16.85
CA ALA A 226 -33.40 29.55 -18.10
C ALA A 226 -34.92 29.85 -18.23
N ARG A 227 -35.53 30.57 -17.29
CA ARG A 227 -36.94 30.97 -17.40
C ARG A 227 -37.07 32.13 -18.39
N PRO A 228 -37.76 31.96 -19.52
CA PRO A 228 -37.99 33.05 -20.47
C PRO A 228 -38.65 34.26 -19.80
N GLY A 229 -38.07 35.44 -20.03
CA GLY A 229 -38.57 36.70 -19.47
C GLY A 229 -38.34 36.86 -17.96
N TRP A 230 -37.41 36.10 -17.35
CA TRP A 230 -37.28 36.05 -15.88
C TRP A 230 -35.84 36.04 -15.40
N CYS A 231 -34.98 36.92 -15.87
CA CYS A 231 -33.62 37.10 -15.33
C CYS A 231 -33.06 38.49 -15.70
N MET A 232 -31.95 38.89 -15.05
CA MET A 232 -31.27 40.16 -15.34
C MET A 232 -30.83 40.23 -16.81
N ALA A 233 -30.28 39.15 -17.36
CA ALA A 233 -29.80 39.13 -18.73
C ALA A 233 -30.88 39.45 -19.74
N GLU A 234 -32.05 38.83 -19.67
CA GLU A 234 -33.16 39.11 -20.54
C GLU A 234 -33.74 40.52 -20.33
N ARG A 235 -33.78 40.99 -19.08
CA ARG A 235 -34.26 42.35 -18.80
C ARG A 235 -33.27 43.40 -19.29
N ALA A 236 -31.98 43.15 -19.24
CA ALA A 236 -30.96 44.03 -19.80
C ALA A 236 -31.07 44.11 -21.32
N GLU A 237 -31.37 43.03 -22.01
CA GLU A 237 -31.64 43.03 -23.45
C GLU A 237 -32.95 43.78 -23.81
N THR A 238 -34.03 43.43 -23.14
CA THR A 238 -35.38 43.97 -23.51
C THR A 238 -35.56 45.42 -23.09
N LEU A 239 -35.04 45.84 -21.92
CA LEU A 239 -35.28 47.18 -21.38
C LEU A 239 -34.18 48.19 -21.70
N ALA A 240 -32.95 47.77 -21.88
CA ALA A 240 -31.82 48.63 -22.14
C ALA A 240 -31.15 48.40 -23.51
N HIS A 241 -31.66 47.43 -24.29
CA HIS A 241 -31.12 47.03 -25.60
C HIS A 241 -29.63 46.74 -25.58
N MET A 242 -29.18 46.10 -24.50
CA MET A 242 -27.76 45.73 -24.35
C MET A 242 -27.37 44.67 -25.37
N THR A 243 -26.22 44.83 -25.98
CA THR A 243 -25.65 43.85 -26.93
C THR A 243 -25.11 42.61 -26.22
N ALA A 244 -24.99 41.49 -26.92
CA ALA A 244 -24.43 40.24 -26.37
C ALA A 244 -23.02 40.44 -25.75
N ALA A 245 -22.20 41.35 -26.28
CA ALA A 245 -20.91 41.69 -25.74
C ALA A 245 -20.97 42.39 -24.36
N GLN A 246 -22.01 43.15 -24.12
CA GLN A 246 -22.26 43.86 -22.85
C GLN A 246 -23.06 43.01 -21.87
N ASN A 247 -23.73 41.98 -22.39
CA ASN A 247 -24.70 41.16 -21.67
C ASN A 247 -24.42 39.64 -21.87
N PRO A 248 -23.30 39.14 -21.46
CA PRO A 248 -22.93 37.71 -21.63
C PRO A 248 -23.90 36.81 -20.86
N VAL A 249 -24.35 35.71 -21.50
CA VAL A 249 -25.21 34.70 -20.89
C VAL A 249 -24.45 33.42 -20.69
N PHE A 250 -24.66 32.78 -19.57
CA PHE A 250 -24.02 31.52 -19.19
C PHE A 250 -25.08 30.43 -19.07
N SER A 251 -24.69 29.17 -19.43
CA SER A 251 -25.61 28.03 -19.42
C SER A 251 -25.53 27.22 -18.11
N SER A 252 -24.51 27.46 -17.29
CA SER A 252 -24.33 26.74 -15.98
C SER A 252 -23.78 27.67 -14.91
N VAL A 253 -24.11 27.37 -13.67
CA VAL A 253 -23.61 28.05 -12.48
C VAL A 253 -22.09 27.92 -12.32
N ASP A 254 -21.50 26.85 -12.84
CA ASP A 254 -20.05 26.59 -12.75
C ASP A 254 -19.24 27.55 -13.63
N ALA A 255 -19.78 27.89 -14.79
CA ALA A 255 -19.18 28.86 -15.72
C ALA A 255 -19.46 30.31 -15.35
N TRP A 256 -20.38 30.54 -14.43
CA TRP A 256 -20.84 31.85 -14.00
C TRP A 256 -20.19 32.28 -12.68
N SER A 257 -20.06 33.58 -12.50
CA SER A 257 -19.59 34.18 -11.22
C SER A 257 -20.37 35.43 -10.88
N PHE A 258 -20.38 35.82 -9.61
CA PHE A 258 -21.01 37.05 -9.14
C PHE A 258 -20.48 38.31 -9.85
N SER A 259 -19.22 38.30 -10.28
CA SER A 259 -18.62 39.41 -11.03
C SER A 259 -19.35 39.67 -12.40
N VAL A 260 -19.95 38.66 -12.97
CA VAL A 260 -20.75 38.77 -14.20
C VAL A 260 -22.02 39.58 -13.94
N ALA A 261 -22.77 39.23 -12.90
CA ALA A 261 -24.02 39.94 -12.55
C ALA A 261 -23.75 41.38 -12.19
N LEU A 262 -22.69 41.65 -11.41
CA LEU A 262 -22.32 43.04 -11.05
C LEU A 262 -21.94 43.87 -12.30
N ARG A 263 -21.10 43.33 -13.19
CA ARG A 263 -20.73 44.02 -14.44
C ARG A 263 -21.91 44.25 -15.32
N ARG A 264 -22.88 43.34 -15.39
CA ARG A 264 -24.14 43.50 -16.10
C ARG A 264 -24.92 44.68 -15.52
N ALA A 265 -25.05 44.76 -14.21
CA ALA A 265 -25.76 45.87 -13.56
C ALA A 265 -25.03 47.22 -13.78
N GLN A 266 -23.70 47.24 -13.70
CA GLN A 266 -22.89 48.43 -14.01
C GLN A 266 -23.05 48.90 -15.46
N ALA A 267 -23.23 48.00 -16.39
CA ALA A 267 -23.50 48.33 -17.81
C ALA A 267 -24.97 48.69 -18.06
N TYR A 268 -25.92 48.09 -17.33
CA TYR A 268 -27.35 48.25 -17.54
C TYR A 268 -27.83 49.69 -17.30
N TYR A 269 -27.50 50.30 -16.18
CA TYR A 269 -28.04 51.60 -15.82
C TYR A 269 -27.59 52.72 -16.78
N PRO A 270 -26.33 52.82 -17.23
CA PRO A 270 -25.97 53.75 -18.32
C PRO A 270 -26.71 53.50 -19.63
N ALA A 271 -26.86 52.22 -20.02
CA ALA A 271 -27.58 51.85 -21.20
C ALA A 271 -29.09 52.19 -21.08
N ARG A 272 -29.69 51.90 -19.94
CA ARG A 272 -31.10 52.24 -19.65
C ARG A 272 -31.33 53.72 -19.64
N LEU A 273 -30.42 54.50 -19.10
CA LEU A 273 -30.45 55.98 -19.13
C LEU A 273 -30.43 56.51 -20.58
N ALA A 274 -29.61 55.91 -21.45
CA ALA A 274 -29.48 56.34 -22.86
C ALA A 274 -30.76 56.09 -23.69
N VAL A 275 -31.52 55.01 -23.41
CA VAL A 275 -32.72 54.65 -24.14
C VAL A 275 -34.01 55.21 -23.52
N GLU A 276 -33.94 55.74 -22.29
CA GLU A 276 -35.13 56.26 -21.59
C GLU A 276 -35.75 57.41 -22.32
N ARG A 277 -37.08 57.32 -22.66
CA ARG A 277 -37.87 58.29 -23.32
C ARG A 277 -39.22 58.40 -22.61
N PRO A 278 -39.89 59.52 -22.70
CA PRO A 278 -41.30 59.65 -22.25
C PRO A 278 -42.25 58.77 -23.09
N ASP A 279 -43.27 58.22 -22.45
CA ASP A 279 -44.20 57.27 -23.03
C ASP A 279 -45.07 57.95 -24.10
N ASP A 280 -45.36 59.27 -23.92
CA ASP A 280 -46.04 60.11 -24.87
C ASP A 280 -45.57 61.58 -24.75
N GLY A 281 -46.23 62.53 -25.50
CA GLY A 281 -45.90 63.96 -25.48
C GLY A 281 -46.45 64.74 -24.28
N SER A 282 -47.15 64.09 -23.33
CA SER A 282 -47.73 64.75 -22.17
C SER A 282 -46.70 65.27 -21.18
N VAL A 283 -47.02 66.36 -20.48
CA VAL A 283 -46.17 66.93 -19.43
C VAL A 283 -45.92 65.90 -18.32
N GLN A 284 -46.89 65.08 -18.01
CA GLN A 284 -46.82 64.06 -17.00
C GLN A 284 -45.86 62.92 -17.42
N ALA A 285 -45.95 62.44 -18.69
CA ALA A 285 -45.03 61.41 -19.20
C ALA A 285 -43.59 61.91 -19.25
N GLN A 286 -43.36 63.15 -19.62
CA GLN A 286 -42.05 63.82 -19.59
C GLN A 286 -41.51 63.94 -18.16
N ALA A 287 -42.37 64.28 -17.20
CA ALA A 287 -42.03 64.34 -15.79
C ALA A 287 -41.60 62.95 -15.26
N GLN A 288 -42.38 61.94 -15.60
CA GLN A 288 -42.03 60.55 -15.18
C GLN A 288 -40.73 60.08 -15.83
N SER A 289 -40.49 60.34 -17.10
CA SER A 289 -39.23 60.05 -17.75
C SER A 289 -38.05 60.78 -17.10
N ALA A 290 -38.19 62.06 -16.71
CA ALA A 290 -37.19 62.77 -16.00
C ALA A 290 -36.88 62.19 -14.62
N LEU A 291 -37.88 61.70 -13.89
CA LEU A 291 -37.69 61.00 -12.62
C LEU A 291 -36.98 59.63 -12.80
N ARG A 292 -37.40 58.85 -13.84
CA ARG A 292 -36.71 57.60 -14.18
C ARG A 292 -35.24 57.85 -14.52
N LYS A 293 -34.92 58.88 -15.31
CA LYS A 293 -33.52 59.26 -15.60
C LYS A 293 -32.73 59.63 -14.36
N ARG A 294 -33.31 60.32 -13.41
CA ARG A 294 -32.64 60.62 -12.13
C ARG A 294 -32.37 59.37 -11.32
N PHE A 295 -33.34 58.49 -11.23
CA PHE A 295 -33.16 57.19 -10.57
C PHE A 295 -32.07 56.37 -11.23
N TYR A 296 -32.06 56.22 -12.57
CA TYR A 296 -31.03 55.45 -13.29
C TYR A 296 -29.64 56.08 -13.16
N THR A 297 -29.54 57.40 -13.12
CA THR A 297 -28.25 58.09 -12.84
C THR A 297 -27.75 57.82 -11.44
N TYR A 298 -28.62 57.82 -10.44
CA TYR A 298 -28.29 57.46 -9.08
C TYR A 298 -27.91 55.98 -8.98
N ALA A 299 -28.68 55.07 -9.52
CA ALA A 299 -28.42 53.64 -9.52
C ALA A 299 -27.07 53.32 -10.20
N ALA A 300 -26.76 53.96 -11.35
CA ALA A 300 -25.46 53.83 -12.01
C ALA A 300 -24.28 54.23 -11.07
N LYS A 301 -24.44 55.34 -10.35
CA LYS A 301 -23.43 55.79 -9.38
C LYS A 301 -23.26 54.85 -8.21
N GLU A 302 -24.34 54.32 -7.66
CA GLU A 302 -24.29 53.39 -6.52
C GLU A 302 -23.72 52.03 -6.94
N VAL A 303 -24.20 51.43 -8.00
CA VAL A 303 -23.76 50.13 -8.49
C VAL A 303 -22.29 50.17 -8.95
N ALA A 304 -21.78 51.31 -9.40
CA ALA A 304 -20.39 51.50 -9.75
C ALA A 304 -19.42 51.34 -8.52
N ARG A 305 -19.92 51.50 -7.28
CA ARG A 305 -19.17 51.26 -6.07
C ARG A 305 -19.03 49.80 -5.74
N GLY A 306 -19.83 48.92 -6.35
CA GLY A 306 -19.81 47.48 -6.14
C GLY A 306 -18.53 46.86 -6.65
N TYR A 307 -18.11 45.79 -5.96
CA TYR A 307 -16.99 44.98 -6.36
C TYR A 307 -17.21 43.49 -5.99
N VAL A 308 -16.53 42.61 -6.70
CA VAL A 308 -16.45 41.18 -6.39
C VAL A 308 -14.98 40.79 -6.51
N ARG A 309 -14.45 40.19 -5.45
CA ARG A 309 -13.13 39.60 -5.38
C ARG A 309 -13.29 38.10 -5.15
N GLU A 310 -12.80 37.33 -6.08
CA GLU A 310 -12.83 35.84 -6.04
C GLU A 310 -11.38 35.34 -6.00
N GLY A 311 -11.03 34.51 -5.03
CA GLY A 311 -9.71 33.93 -4.83
C GLY A 311 -9.73 32.96 -3.65
N ASP A 312 -8.74 33.05 -2.78
CA ASP A 312 -8.69 32.26 -1.56
C ASP A 312 -9.85 32.55 -0.59
N SER A 313 -10.41 33.73 -0.69
CA SER A 313 -11.64 34.17 -0.03
C SER A 313 -12.58 34.83 -1.03
N PHE A 314 -13.86 34.84 -0.74
CA PHE A 314 -14.87 35.59 -1.49
C PHE A 314 -15.24 36.83 -0.71
N GLU A 315 -15.18 37.99 -1.37
CA GLU A 315 -15.61 39.28 -0.84
C GLU A 315 -16.39 40.01 -1.93
N ALA A 316 -17.63 40.40 -1.65
CA ALA A 316 -18.46 41.07 -2.59
C ALA A 316 -19.23 42.23 -1.92
N LEU A 317 -19.38 43.31 -2.64
CA LEU A 317 -20.28 44.41 -2.29
C LEU A 317 -21.23 44.65 -3.48
N PHE A 318 -22.51 44.34 -3.28
CA PHE A 318 -23.58 44.68 -4.15
C PHE A 318 -24.39 45.80 -3.48
N PRO A 319 -24.25 47.08 -3.88
CA PRO A 319 -24.99 48.15 -3.26
C PRO A 319 -26.51 47.98 -3.47
N HIS A 320 -27.27 47.99 -2.39
CA HIS A 320 -28.71 47.90 -2.43
C HIS A 320 -29.32 49.16 -3.02
N LEU A 321 -30.31 48.99 -3.87
CA LEU A 321 -31.06 50.08 -4.44
C LEU A 321 -32.40 50.29 -3.69
N PRO A 322 -32.88 51.54 -3.52
CA PRO A 322 -34.12 51.77 -2.82
C PRO A 322 -35.33 51.17 -3.55
N ALA A 323 -36.12 50.35 -2.87
CA ALA A 323 -37.25 49.62 -3.38
C ALA A 323 -38.61 50.29 -3.10
N ASN A 324 -38.62 51.32 -2.27
CA ASN A 324 -39.85 52.00 -1.85
C ASN A 324 -39.59 53.46 -1.45
N THR A 325 -40.67 54.23 -1.21
CA THR A 325 -40.58 55.63 -0.83
C THR A 325 -39.85 55.85 0.49
N ALA A 326 -39.95 54.95 1.46
CA ALA A 326 -39.25 55.09 2.75
C ALA A 326 -37.72 54.99 2.56
N GLN A 327 -37.25 53.98 1.83
CA GLN A 327 -35.83 53.82 1.52
C GLN A 327 -35.32 54.93 0.60
N MET A 328 -36.18 55.44 -0.31
CA MET A 328 -35.82 56.58 -1.18
C MET A 328 -35.53 57.85 -0.36
N ARG A 329 -36.23 58.10 0.76
CA ARG A 329 -36.00 59.22 1.66
C ARG A 329 -34.59 59.22 2.32
N GLU A 330 -33.99 58.05 2.41
CA GLU A 330 -32.67 57.87 2.98
C GLU A 330 -31.54 58.15 1.96
N THR A 331 -31.90 58.30 0.67
CA THR A 331 -30.93 58.49 -0.41
C THR A 331 -30.55 59.96 -0.65
N GLU A 332 -29.40 60.14 -1.32
CA GLU A 332 -28.98 61.46 -1.81
C GLU A 332 -30.01 62.08 -2.77
N LEU A 333 -30.72 61.27 -3.57
CA LEU A 333 -31.76 61.74 -4.49
C LEU A 333 -32.85 62.52 -3.80
N PHE A 334 -33.20 62.16 -2.59
CA PHE A 334 -34.20 62.87 -1.80
C PHE A 334 -33.65 64.15 -1.13
N ALA A 335 -32.41 64.14 -0.78
CA ALA A 335 -31.72 65.24 -0.04
C ALA A 335 -31.11 66.32 -0.96
N GLN A 336 -30.74 65.95 -2.20
CA GLN A 336 -30.05 66.89 -3.11
C GLN A 336 -31.03 67.93 -3.71
N ALA A 337 -30.62 69.19 -3.71
CA ALA A 337 -31.35 70.31 -4.33
C ALA A 337 -31.14 70.34 -5.84
N VAL A 338 -31.81 69.41 -6.56
CA VAL A 338 -31.68 69.19 -8.02
C VAL A 338 -32.94 69.48 -8.79
N TYR A 339 -34.05 69.76 -8.12
CA TYR A 339 -35.32 69.96 -8.72
C TYR A 339 -35.59 71.44 -8.99
N PRO A 340 -36.05 71.85 -10.21
CA PRO A 340 -36.30 73.24 -10.50
C PRO A 340 -37.43 73.80 -9.66
N VAL A 341 -37.28 75.03 -9.22
CA VAL A 341 -38.27 75.74 -8.44
C VAL A 341 -38.72 76.98 -9.20
N SER A 342 -40.04 77.16 -9.40
CA SER A 342 -40.60 78.42 -9.89
C SER A 342 -41.31 79.13 -8.75
N VAL A 343 -41.18 80.51 -8.76
CA VAL A 343 -41.93 81.40 -7.90
C VAL A 343 -42.89 82.18 -8.75
N THR A 344 -44.03 81.55 -9.10
CA THR A 344 -45.10 82.16 -9.85
C THR A 344 -46.31 82.30 -8.93
N GLY A 345 -46.65 83.57 -8.51
CA GLY A 345 -47.74 83.80 -7.56
C GLY A 345 -47.26 83.77 -6.07
N ALA A 346 -48.20 83.50 -5.18
CA ALA A 346 -47.94 83.51 -3.73
C ALA A 346 -47.21 82.31 -3.17
N SER A 347 -47.13 81.19 -3.96
CA SER A 347 -46.51 79.90 -3.45
C SER A 347 -45.43 79.41 -4.40
N PRO A 348 -44.21 79.14 -3.89
CA PRO A 348 -43.10 78.55 -4.61
C PRO A 348 -43.40 77.09 -4.95
N THR A 349 -43.19 76.66 -6.21
CA THR A 349 -43.61 75.35 -6.73
C THR A 349 -42.37 74.58 -7.19
N LEU A 350 -42.27 73.30 -6.83
CA LEU A 350 -41.22 72.35 -7.20
C LEU A 350 -41.69 71.57 -8.47
N HIS A 351 -40.79 71.44 -9.44
CA HIS A 351 -41.05 70.72 -10.70
C HIS A 351 -40.11 69.48 -10.84
N ALA A 352 -40.62 68.51 -11.62
CA ALA A 352 -39.85 67.29 -11.86
C ALA A 352 -38.62 67.48 -12.75
N TRP A 353 -38.68 68.42 -13.72
CA TRP A 353 -37.60 68.70 -14.67
C TRP A 353 -37.66 70.13 -15.20
N ASP A 354 -36.60 70.61 -15.82
CA ASP A 354 -36.45 71.99 -16.33
C ASP A 354 -37.45 72.35 -17.52
N GLY A 355 -37.86 71.32 -18.25
CA GLY A 355 -38.77 71.50 -19.38
C GLY A 355 -40.26 71.55 -18.99
N CYS A 356 -40.66 71.55 -17.75
CA CYS A 356 -42.01 71.71 -17.32
C CYS A 356 -42.52 73.11 -17.76
N PRO A 357 -43.68 73.27 -18.44
CA PRO A 357 -44.16 74.57 -18.87
C PRO A 357 -44.29 75.62 -17.74
N LYS A 358 -44.55 75.15 -16.51
CA LYS A 358 -44.65 76.02 -15.33
C LYS A 358 -43.26 76.23 -14.63
N ALA A 359 -42.22 75.56 -15.09
CA ALA A 359 -40.86 75.78 -14.58
C ALA A 359 -40.08 76.85 -15.36
N ALA A 360 -40.68 77.46 -16.38
CA ALA A 360 -40.02 78.46 -17.19
C ALA A 360 -39.50 79.62 -16.35
N GLY A 361 -38.19 79.95 -16.50
CA GLY A 361 -37.55 80.97 -15.72
C GLY A 361 -37.02 80.52 -14.36
N SER A 362 -37.06 79.24 -14.02
CA SER A 362 -36.51 78.68 -12.77
C SER A 362 -35.00 78.83 -12.75
N THR A 363 -34.48 79.60 -11.80
CA THR A 363 -33.03 79.79 -11.55
C THR A 363 -32.55 79.12 -10.31
N SER A 364 -33.43 78.64 -9.44
CA SER A 364 -33.12 78.00 -8.17
C SER A 364 -33.50 76.49 -8.20
N ARG A 365 -32.85 75.73 -7.33
CA ARG A 365 -33.10 74.31 -7.16
C ARG A 365 -33.42 74.00 -5.70
N ALA A 366 -34.30 73.03 -5.45
CA ALA A 366 -34.60 72.55 -4.11
C ALA A 366 -34.62 71.00 -4.07
N SER A 367 -34.68 70.46 -2.87
CA SER A 367 -34.74 69.01 -2.62
C SER A 367 -36.18 68.54 -2.36
N LEU A 368 -36.40 67.23 -2.50
CA LEU A 368 -37.64 66.62 -2.04
C LEU A 368 -37.82 66.69 -0.53
N ARG A 369 -36.71 66.75 0.23
CA ARG A 369 -36.72 66.91 1.70
C ARG A 369 -37.32 68.26 2.08
N ASP A 370 -36.93 69.32 1.37
CA ASP A 370 -37.44 70.65 1.62
C ASP A 370 -38.95 70.77 1.24
N MET A 371 -39.37 70.06 0.20
CA MET A 371 -40.77 69.96 -0.19
C MET A 371 -41.64 69.27 0.87
N GLU A 372 -41.21 68.12 1.39
CA GLU A 372 -41.91 67.42 2.48
C GLU A 372 -41.92 68.21 3.80
N ALA A 373 -40.92 69.02 4.03
CA ALA A 373 -40.88 69.97 5.14
C ALA A 373 -41.84 71.18 4.97
N GLY A 374 -42.58 71.23 3.87
CA GLY A 374 -43.58 72.27 3.60
C GLY A 374 -43.03 73.57 3.02
N ALA A 375 -41.75 73.60 2.64
CA ALA A 375 -41.12 74.80 2.05
C ALA A 375 -41.56 75.03 0.60
N TRP A 376 -42.09 74.01 -0.11
CA TRP A 376 -42.43 74.05 -1.52
C TRP A 376 -43.74 73.34 -1.82
N GLU A 377 -44.59 73.86 -2.73
CA GLU A 377 -45.74 73.20 -3.21
C GLU A 377 -45.38 72.26 -4.41
N THR A 378 -46.25 71.32 -4.72
CA THR A 378 -46.08 70.41 -5.88
C THR A 378 -46.72 71.01 -7.11
N CYS A 379 -46.04 70.88 -8.26
CA CYS A 379 -46.55 71.33 -9.54
C CYS A 379 -47.70 70.44 -10.00
N SER A 380 -48.89 71.02 -10.24
CA SER A 380 -50.13 70.33 -10.77
C SER A 380 -49.96 69.81 -12.19
N GLU A 381 -49.13 70.40 -13.01
CA GLU A 381 -48.94 70.01 -14.44
C GLU A 381 -48.04 68.77 -14.51
N CYS A 382 -46.93 68.73 -13.80
CA CYS A 382 -46.05 67.54 -13.80
C CYS A 382 -46.50 66.47 -12.84
N GLY A 383 -47.51 66.69 -12.00
CA GLY A 383 -48.07 65.71 -11.09
C GLY A 383 -47.00 65.21 -10.11
N PHE A 384 -46.00 66.02 -9.77
CA PHE A 384 -44.79 65.61 -9.03
C PHE A 384 -45.01 65.74 -7.53
N THR A 385 -44.70 64.62 -6.82
CA THR A 385 -44.70 64.53 -5.36
C THR A 385 -43.50 63.73 -4.90
N ALA A 386 -43.17 63.78 -3.62
CA ALA A 386 -42.15 62.90 -3.05
C ALA A 386 -42.42 61.41 -3.34
N ALA A 387 -43.68 60.99 -3.28
CA ALA A 387 -44.09 59.63 -3.60
C ALA A 387 -43.86 59.27 -5.08
N SER A 388 -43.77 60.24 -5.97
CA SER A 388 -43.55 59.97 -7.41
C SER A 388 -42.20 59.33 -7.67
N LEU A 389 -41.13 59.78 -6.97
CA LEU A 389 -39.79 59.18 -7.05
C LEU A 389 -39.76 57.79 -6.40
N GLY A 390 -40.42 57.62 -5.24
CA GLY A 390 -40.61 56.34 -4.62
C GLY A 390 -41.37 55.33 -5.46
N LYS A 391 -42.38 55.78 -6.25
CA LYS A 391 -43.06 54.93 -7.19
C LYS A 391 -42.20 54.46 -8.36
N VAL A 392 -41.21 55.24 -8.78
CA VAL A 392 -40.24 54.77 -9.81
C VAL A 392 -39.43 53.61 -9.28
N ALA A 393 -38.88 53.76 -8.09
CA ALA A 393 -38.15 52.69 -7.43
C ALA A 393 -39.04 51.46 -7.18
N ALA A 394 -40.24 51.67 -6.62
CA ALA A 394 -41.18 50.59 -6.33
C ALA A 394 -41.67 49.88 -7.64
N ALA A 395 -41.89 50.60 -8.71
CA ALA A 395 -42.29 49.99 -9.98
C ALA A 395 -41.18 49.13 -10.59
N SER A 396 -39.92 49.53 -10.43
CA SER A 396 -38.79 48.75 -10.94
C SER A 396 -38.43 47.55 -10.07
N THR A 397 -38.51 47.65 -8.74
CA THR A 397 -38.09 46.61 -7.81
C THR A 397 -39.21 45.71 -7.28
N SER A 398 -40.46 46.17 -7.28
CA SER A 398 -41.61 45.42 -6.78
C SER A 398 -42.25 44.51 -7.83
N ILE A 399 -41.94 44.68 -9.10
CA ILE A 399 -42.38 43.78 -10.17
C ILE A 399 -41.47 42.55 -10.13
N GLY A 400 -41.99 41.36 -9.78
CA GLY A 400 -41.25 40.11 -9.59
C GLY A 400 -40.48 39.60 -10.81
N ASN A 401 -40.38 40.38 -11.88
CA ASN A 401 -39.60 40.11 -13.07
C ASN A 401 -38.87 41.35 -13.63
N GLY A 402 -38.75 42.44 -12.85
CA GLY A 402 -37.98 43.65 -13.20
C GLY A 402 -36.48 43.44 -12.98
N PHE A 403 -35.63 44.23 -13.69
CA PHE A 403 -34.17 44.14 -13.54
C PHE A 403 -33.73 44.40 -12.09
N GLU A 404 -34.30 45.43 -11.48
CA GLU A 404 -33.99 45.85 -10.08
C GLU A 404 -34.39 44.77 -9.09
N HIS A 405 -35.49 44.04 -9.30
CA HIS A 405 -35.89 42.91 -8.48
C HIS A 405 -34.86 41.80 -8.54
N HIS A 406 -34.44 41.39 -9.74
CA HIS A 406 -33.45 40.34 -9.91
C HIS A 406 -32.07 40.74 -9.39
N TYR A 407 -31.67 42.02 -9.59
CA TYR A 407 -30.44 42.55 -9.03
C TYR A 407 -30.41 42.46 -7.49
N GLU A 408 -31.52 42.83 -6.85
CA GLU A 408 -31.64 42.74 -5.39
C GLU A 408 -31.56 41.30 -4.90
N GLN A 409 -32.17 40.34 -5.62
CA GLN A 409 -32.02 38.92 -5.26
C GLN A 409 -30.59 38.43 -5.43
N VAL A 410 -29.86 38.86 -6.44
CA VAL A 410 -28.43 38.57 -6.60
C VAL A 410 -27.61 39.18 -5.48
N ALA A 411 -27.91 40.43 -5.08
CA ALA A 411 -27.23 41.13 -3.97
C ALA A 411 -27.41 40.36 -2.65
N LEU A 412 -28.64 39.99 -2.29
CA LEU A 412 -28.94 39.19 -1.11
C LEU A 412 -28.28 37.81 -1.13
N ALA A 413 -28.28 37.18 -2.30
CA ALA A 413 -27.63 35.87 -2.45
C ALA A 413 -26.11 35.98 -2.36
N ALA A 414 -25.48 37.09 -2.81
CA ALA A 414 -24.05 37.33 -2.65
C ALA A 414 -23.66 37.48 -1.19
N GLU A 415 -24.44 38.20 -0.38
CA GLU A 415 -24.23 38.33 1.07
C GLU A 415 -24.38 37.00 1.78
N GLU A 416 -25.41 36.22 1.44
CA GLU A 416 -25.62 34.90 2.01
C GLU A 416 -24.50 33.91 1.63
N TYR A 417 -24.03 33.96 0.39
CA TYR A 417 -22.89 33.19 -0.09
C TYR A 417 -21.63 33.53 0.70
N GLN A 418 -21.30 34.80 0.85
CA GLN A 418 -20.13 35.26 1.62
C GLN A 418 -20.23 34.80 3.07
N LYS A 419 -21.36 35.04 3.71
CA LYS A 419 -21.61 34.63 5.11
C LYS A 419 -21.47 33.12 5.30
N ALA A 420 -22.02 32.33 4.40
CA ALA A 420 -21.91 30.87 4.47
C ALA A 420 -20.46 30.40 4.36
N LEU A 421 -19.66 30.99 3.47
CA LEU A 421 -18.24 30.70 3.34
C LEU A 421 -17.45 31.10 4.61
N GLU A 422 -17.71 32.27 5.18
CA GLU A 422 -17.08 32.74 6.41
C GLU A 422 -17.40 31.85 7.61
N GLU A 423 -18.65 31.40 7.75
CA GLU A 423 -19.08 30.46 8.79
C GLU A 423 -18.47 29.07 8.64
N GLY A 424 -18.27 28.59 7.41
CA GLY A 424 -17.70 27.26 7.14
C GLY A 424 -16.18 27.20 7.24
N ALA A 425 -15.48 28.31 6.99
CA ALA A 425 -14.04 28.35 6.90
C ALA A 425 -13.29 27.89 8.17
N PRO A 426 -13.71 28.26 9.41
CA PRO A 426 -13.05 27.78 10.63
C PRO A 426 -13.16 26.26 10.78
N ALA A 427 -14.35 25.69 10.60
CA ALA A 427 -14.58 24.26 10.70
C ALA A 427 -13.77 23.48 9.65
N LYS A 428 -13.74 23.98 8.41
CA LYS A 428 -12.93 23.37 7.32
C LYS A 428 -11.42 23.40 7.63
N ARG A 429 -10.91 24.49 8.15
CA ARG A 429 -9.48 24.63 8.53
C ARG A 429 -9.11 23.69 9.68
N GLU A 430 -9.94 23.65 10.71
CA GLU A 430 -9.72 22.79 11.88
C GLU A 430 -9.78 21.31 11.47
N ALA A 431 -10.78 20.90 10.67
CA ALA A 431 -10.87 19.54 10.13
C ALA A 431 -9.61 19.16 9.36
N LYS A 432 -9.16 20.04 8.42
CA LYS A 432 -7.92 19.81 7.67
C LYS A 432 -6.71 19.65 8.58
N SER A 433 -6.55 20.51 9.59
CA SER A 433 -5.43 20.46 10.52
C SER A 433 -5.38 19.14 11.30
N ARG A 434 -6.54 18.66 11.79
CA ARG A 434 -6.63 17.38 12.53
C ARG A 434 -6.36 16.19 11.63
N VAL A 435 -6.99 16.15 10.49
CA VAL A 435 -6.80 15.08 9.51
C VAL A 435 -5.34 15.00 9.05
N THR A 436 -4.69 16.13 8.76
CA THR A 436 -3.26 16.15 8.41
C THR A 436 -2.42 15.51 9.50
N LYS A 437 -2.64 15.87 10.78
CA LYS A 437 -1.89 15.27 11.90
C LYS A 437 -2.10 13.76 12.00
N LEU A 438 -3.33 13.30 11.85
CA LEU A 438 -3.64 11.87 11.88
C LEU A 438 -3.00 11.10 10.71
N LEU A 439 -3.03 11.67 9.50
CA LEU A 439 -2.41 11.06 8.34
C LEU A 439 -0.87 11.07 8.42
N ASP A 440 -0.26 12.11 8.99
CA ASP A 440 1.19 12.14 9.26
C ASP A 440 1.59 11.05 10.26
N GLN A 441 0.82 10.86 11.34
CA GLN A 441 1.05 9.78 12.30
C GLN A 441 0.92 8.39 11.63
N LEU A 442 -0.08 8.20 10.77
CA LEU A 442 -0.25 6.96 10.02
C LEU A 442 0.89 6.71 9.03
N ARG A 443 1.36 7.73 8.33
CA ARG A 443 2.52 7.65 7.44
C ARG A 443 3.77 7.20 8.19
N ASP A 444 4.03 7.84 9.35
CA ASP A 444 5.19 7.50 10.17
C ASP A 444 5.08 6.06 10.72
N ALA A 445 3.89 5.62 11.10
CA ALA A 445 3.60 4.24 11.49
C ALA A 445 3.83 3.26 10.33
N CYS A 446 3.34 3.56 9.13
CA CYS A 446 3.54 2.72 7.96
C CYS A 446 5.03 2.58 7.58
N SER A 447 5.80 3.66 7.65
CA SER A 447 7.24 3.63 7.36
C SER A 447 7.99 2.74 8.35
N SER A 448 7.59 2.73 9.62
CA SER A 448 8.19 1.85 10.62
C SER A 448 7.81 0.38 10.39
N VAL A 449 6.57 0.10 10.02
CA VAL A 449 6.09 -1.27 9.71
C VAL A 449 6.86 -1.89 8.56
N GLY A 450 7.18 -1.13 7.53
CA GLY A 450 7.96 -1.61 6.37
C GLY A 450 9.39 -2.05 6.72
N ALA A 451 9.94 -1.56 7.82
CA ALA A 451 11.27 -1.95 8.32
C ALA A 451 11.24 -3.22 9.20
N PHE A 452 10.09 -3.61 9.75
CA PHE A 452 9.94 -4.78 10.60
C PHE A 452 9.65 -6.03 9.78
N ARG A 453 10.70 -6.66 9.27
CA ARG A 453 10.63 -7.96 8.62
C ARG A 453 11.11 -9.05 9.56
N ILE A 454 10.56 -10.28 9.41
CA ILE A 454 11.07 -11.46 10.13
C ILE A 454 12.38 -11.84 9.45
N ASP A 455 13.51 -11.59 10.13
CA ASP A 455 14.81 -12.09 9.73
C ASP A 455 15.11 -13.35 10.55
N ALA A 456 15.20 -14.48 9.87
CA ALA A 456 15.45 -15.76 10.50
C ALA A 456 16.77 -16.32 9.96
N ASP A 457 17.70 -16.58 10.88
CA ASP A 457 18.94 -17.34 10.61
C ASP A 457 18.81 -18.73 11.27
N PRO A 458 18.08 -19.66 10.60
CA PRO A 458 17.77 -20.95 11.18
C PRO A 458 18.99 -21.88 11.23
N PRO A 459 18.95 -22.97 12.01
CA PRO A 459 19.87 -24.08 11.86
C PRO A 459 19.91 -24.55 10.42
N GLY A 460 21.09 -24.67 9.84
CA GLY A 460 21.28 -25.00 8.43
C GLY A 460 21.19 -23.81 7.47
N GLY A 461 20.98 -22.58 7.93
CA GLY A 461 20.94 -21.39 7.09
C GLY A 461 22.21 -21.15 6.28
N LYS A 462 23.36 -21.55 6.81
CA LYS A 462 24.66 -21.47 6.11
C LYS A 462 24.98 -22.74 5.32
N GLY A 463 24.26 -23.84 5.55
CA GLY A 463 24.37 -25.08 4.82
C GLY A 463 24.18 -26.33 5.66
N VAL A 464 24.24 -27.45 4.98
CA VAL A 464 24.07 -28.80 5.54
C VAL A 464 25.27 -29.66 5.17
N VAL A 465 25.77 -30.46 6.09
CA VAL A 465 26.79 -31.48 5.81
C VAL A 465 26.17 -32.86 6.05
N CYS A 466 26.27 -33.75 5.09
CA CYS A 466 25.78 -35.12 5.18
C CYS A 466 26.90 -36.11 5.07
N LEU A 467 26.93 -37.06 6.03
CA LEU A 467 27.80 -38.21 6.01
C LEU A 467 26.97 -39.43 5.60
N ALA A 468 27.41 -40.18 4.62
CA ALA A 468 26.79 -41.42 4.20
C ALA A 468 27.78 -42.58 4.27
N VAL A 469 27.30 -43.76 4.67
CA VAL A 469 28.07 -44.97 4.80
C VAL A 469 27.35 -46.11 4.13
N ASN A 470 28.09 -46.93 3.40
CA ASN A 470 27.63 -48.23 2.95
C ASN A 470 27.80 -49.25 4.12
N THR A 471 26.70 -49.79 4.62
CA THR A 471 26.67 -50.72 5.78
C THR A 471 26.42 -52.16 5.40
N GLY A 472 26.04 -52.41 4.14
CA GLY A 472 25.81 -53.77 3.62
C GLY A 472 27.03 -54.38 2.92
N PRO A 473 27.07 -55.69 2.74
CA PRO A 473 28.09 -56.29 1.86
C PRO A 473 27.79 -55.78 0.44
N ASP A 474 28.82 -55.27 -0.24
CA ASP A 474 28.69 -55.00 -1.67
C ASP A 474 28.43 -56.31 -2.39
N ALA A 475 27.20 -56.46 -2.83
CA ALA A 475 26.92 -57.49 -3.82
C ALA A 475 27.63 -57.07 -5.12
N PRO A 476 28.64 -57.79 -5.58
CA PRO A 476 29.27 -57.47 -6.84
C PRO A 476 28.23 -57.51 -7.92
N ASP A 477 28.29 -56.55 -8.87
CA ASP A 477 27.51 -56.65 -10.10
C ASP A 477 27.81 -58.00 -10.72
N LYS A 478 26.78 -58.87 -10.80
CA LYS A 478 26.92 -60.28 -11.21
C LYS A 478 27.62 -60.49 -12.56
N GLY A 479 27.69 -59.44 -13.38
CA GLY A 479 28.45 -59.42 -14.62
C GLY A 479 29.95 -59.37 -14.51
N PHE A 480 30.51 -59.07 -13.31
CA PHE A 480 31.94 -58.97 -13.06
C PHE A 480 32.52 -60.03 -12.12
N GLU A 481 31.70 -60.91 -11.59
CA GLU A 481 32.17 -62.06 -10.81
C GLU A 481 32.86 -63.07 -11.69
N SER A 482 34.14 -63.28 -11.48
CA SER A 482 34.88 -64.37 -12.08
C SER A 482 35.63 -65.13 -10.99
N ALA A 483 36.03 -66.34 -11.27
CA ALA A 483 36.83 -67.17 -10.36
C ALA A 483 38.14 -66.47 -9.87
N PHE A 484 38.49 -65.38 -10.55
CA PHE A 484 39.69 -64.60 -10.25
C PHE A 484 39.41 -63.23 -9.53
N VAL A 485 38.18 -62.81 -9.51
CA VAL A 485 37.75 -61.56 -8.81
C VAL A 485 36.78 -62.01 -7.73
N GLN A 486 37.32 -62.48 -6.61
CA GLN A 486 36.46 -62.79 -5.45
C GLN A 486 35.99 -61.52 -4.78
N ALA A 487 34.75 -61.54 -4.27
CA ALA A 487 34.24 -60.54 -3.39
C ALA A 487 35.13 -60.46 -2.14
N SER A 488 36.07 -59.51 -2.10
CA SER A 488 36.86 -59.30 -0.91
C SER A 488 36.05 -58.50 0.08
N GLY A 489 35.86 -59.00 1.33
CA GLY A 489 35.19 -58.28 2.40
C GLY A 489 35.88 -56.96 2.80
N GLN A 490 37.04 -56.67 2.21
CA GLN A 490 37.80 -55.42 2.44
C GLN A 490 37.26 -54.20 1.72
N LEU A 491 36.29 -54.36 0.80
CA LEU A 491 35.68 -53.27 0.04
C LEU A 491 34.32 -52.87 0.58
N GLY A 492 33.82 -53.49 1.64
CA GLY A 492 32.43 -53.41 2.09
C GLY A 492 32.02 -52.08 2.76
N CYS A 493 32.93 -51.33 3.31
CA CYS A 493 32.60 -50.10 4.03
C CYS A 493 33.28 -48.90 3.44
N ARG A 494 32.46 -47.97 2.94
CA ARG A 494 32.91 -46.71 2.42
C ARG A 494 32.09 -45.58 3.01
N VAL A 495 32.77 -44.46 3.29
CA VAL A 495 32.18 -43.25 3.81
C VAL A 495 32.32 -42.15 2.77
N ALA A 496 31.27 -41.41 2.55
CA ALA A 496 31.27 -40.19 1.76
C ALA A 496 30.74 -39.01 2.58
N ILE A 497 31.25 -37.84 2.30
CA ILE A 497 30.81 -36.59 2.91
C ILE A 497 30.39 -35.67 1.80
N SER A 498 29.18 -35.13 1.89
CA SER A 498 28.66 -34.13 1.00
C SER A 498 28.17 -32.91 1.77
N ALA A 499 28.10 -31.77 1.10
CA ALA A 499 27.49 -30.59 1.69
C ALA A 499 26.58 -29.92 0.66
N ALA A 500 25.51 -29.30 1.16
CA ALA A 500 24.60 -28.47 0.38
C ALA A 500 24.41 -27.12 1.08
N THR A 501 24.18 -26.09 0.30
CA THR A 501 23.74 -24.77 0.77
C THR A 501 22.47 -24.36 0.05
N LEU A 502 21.72 -23.46 0.67
CA LEU A 502 20.53 -22.89 0.04
C LEU A 502 20.93 -21.82 -0.98
N VAL A 503 20.43 -21.94 -2.19
CA VAL A 503 20.63 -20.96 -3.26
C VAL A 503 19.27 -20.47 -3.75
N ALA A 504 19.22 -19.23 -4.24
CA ALA A 504 18.00 -18.70 -4.84
C ALA A 504 17.65 -19.48 -6.10
N ASP A 505 16.37 -19.81 -6.26
CA ASP A 505 15.83 -20.46 -7.44
C ASP A 505 15.06 -19.43 -8.28
N PRO A 506 15.56 -19.05 -9.47
CA PRO A 506 14.92 -18.05 -10.32
C PRO A 506 13.64 -18.55 -11.01
N SER A 507 13.17 -19.78 -10.73
CA SER A 507 11.96 -20.36 -11.37
C SER A 507 10.65 -19.63 -11.07
N GLY A 508 10.64 -18.68 -10.10
CA GLY A 508 9.49 -17.83 -9.82
C GLY A 508 8.38 -18.49 -8.98
N GLU A 509 8.60 -19.69 -8.45
CA GLU A 509 7.59 -20.41 -7.64
C GLU A 509 7.23 -19.68 -6.32
N GLY A 510 8.10 -18.82 -5.79
CA GLY A 510 7.82 -18.05 -4.58
C GLY A 510 6.61 -17.11 -4.71
N ARG A 511 6.37 -16.54 -5.90
CA ARG A 511 5.15 -15.73 -6.18
C ARG A 511 3.88 -16.58 -6.18
N SER A 512 3.96 -17.81 -6.66
CA SER A 512 2.80 -18.73 -6.70
C SER A 512 2.34 -19.12 -5.30
N VAL A 513 3.25 -19.27 -4.36
CA VAL A 513 2.92 -19.60 -2.95
C VAL A 513 2.13 -18.46 -2.30
N ILE A 514 2.54 -17.20 -2.51
CA ILE A 514 1.81 -16.04 -1.95
C ILE A 514 0.47 -15.85 -2.66
N ALA A 515 0.41 -16.03 -3.97
CA ALA A 515 -0.84 -15.96 -4.73
C ALA A 515 -1.82 -17.05 -4.27
N SER A 516 -1.38 -18.30 -4.12
CA SER A 516 -2.21 -19.40 -3.63
C SER A 516 -2.65 -19.20 -2.17
N LEU A 517 -1.81 -18.57 -1.35
CA LEU A 517 -2.18 -18.17 0.02
C LEU A 517 -3.28 -17.09 -0.02
N ALA A 518 -3.11 -16.08 -0.86
CA ALA A 518 -4.10 -15.01 -1.03
C ALA A 518 -5.46 -15.56 -1.47
N ASP A 519 -5.47 -16.45 -2.48
CA ASP A 519 -6.68 -17.08 -2.99
C ASP A 519 -7.33 -18.02 -1.96
N GLY A 520 -6.52 -18.78 -1.22
CA GLY A 520 -6.99 -19.69 -0.16
C GLY A 520 -7.62 -18.92 1.01
N LEU A 521 -6.99 -17.82 1.43
CA LEU A 521 -7.46 -16.99 2.51
C LEU A 521 -8.65 -16.11 2.10
N ALA A 522 -8.71 -15.63 0.86
CA ALA A 522 -9.84 -14.86 0.33
C ALA A 522 -11.13 -15.71 0.24
N SER A 523 -11.01 -17.03 0.10
CA SER A 523 -12.14 -17.96 0.09
C SER A 523 -12.63 -18.39 1.48
N ASP A 524 -11.90 -18.04 2.55
CA ASP A 524 -12.25 -18.42 3.92
C ASP A 524 -13.31 -17.46 4.51
N SER A 525 -14.51 -18.00 4.78
CA SER A 525 -15.64 -17.25 5.35
C SER A 525 -15.37 -16.68 6.75
N ALA A 526 -14.46 -17.28 7.50
CA ALA A 526 -14.10 -16.84 8.85
C ALA A 526 -13.19 -15.61 8.79
N LEU A 527 -12.25 -15.56 7.87
CA LEU A 527 -11.40 -14.40 7.60
C LEU A 527 -12.21 -13.23 7.05
N ALA A 528 -13.15 -13.51 6.13
CA ALA A 528 -14.07 -12.50 5.61
C ALA A 528 -14.89 -11.83 6.73
N GLY A 529 -15.27 -12.60 7.76
CA GLY A 529 -15.96 -12.07 8.95
C GLY A 529 -15.13 -11.12 9.81
N VAL A 530 -13.83 -11.38 9.94
CA VAL A 530 -12.89 -10.53 10.71
C VAL A 530 -12.49 -9.28 9.94
N LEU A 531 -12.16 -9.45 8.68
CA LEU A 531 -11.76 -8.34 7.82
C LEU A 531 -12.94 -7.41 7.53
N GLY A 532 -14.16 -7.95 7.40
CA GLY A 532 -15.36 -7.16 7.18
C GLY A 532 -15.18 -6.12 6.07
N ALA A 533 -15.29 -4.83 6.43
CA ALA A 533 -15.09 -3.72 5.50
C ALA A 533 -13.63 -3.59 4.98
N ALA A 534 -12.66 -4.22 5.63
CA ALA A 534 -11.24 -4.17 5.25
C ALA A 534 -10.81 -5.31 4.30
N ALA A 535 -11.71 -6.23 3.93
CA ALA A 535 -11.38 -7.40 3.11
C ALA A 535 -10.77 -7.03 1.75
N GLY A 536 -11.31 -6.01 1.08
CA GLY A 536 -10.76 -5.50 -0.18
C GLY A 536 -9.36 -4.87 -0.02
N VAL A 537 -9.13 -4.20 1.10
CA VAL A 537 -7.83 -3.57 1.41
C VAL A 537 -6.76 -4.63 1.67
N TRP A 538 -7.14 -5.76 2.29
CA TRP A 538 -6.18 -6.81 2.65
C TRP A 538 -5.54 -7.51 1.46
N SER A 539 -6.29 -7.78 0.39
CA SER A 539 -5.73 -8.37 -0.83
C SER A 539 -4.67 -7.46 -1.46
N GLY A 540 -4.92 -6.15 -1.48
CA GLY A 540 -3.96 -5.16 -1.92
C GLY A 540 -2.73 -5.04 -1.01
N ALA A 541 -2.92 -5.13 0.32
CA ALA A 541 -1.84 -5.12 1.29
C ALA A 541 -0.96 -6.38 1.19
N LEU A 542 -1.53 -7.55 0.86
CA LEU A 542 -0.79 -8.76 0.61
C LEU A 542 0.01 -8.66 -0.70
N SER A 543 -0.57 -8.07 -1.75
CA SER A 543 0.16 -7.78 -2.99
C SER A 543 1.31 -6.79 -2.75
N ALA A 544 1.16 -5.85 -1.81
CA ALA A 544 2.21 -4.91 -1.45
C ALA A 544 3.44 -5.60 -0.82
N TYR A 545 3.28 -6.77 -0.21
CA TYR A 545 4.42 -7.58 0.24
C TYR A 545 5.32 -8.00 -0.93
N ALA A 546 4.72 -8.42 -2.03
CA ALA A 546 5.43 -8.90 -3.23
C ALA A 546 5.98 -7.74 -4.10
N ASP A 547 5.16 -6.71 -4.31
CA ASP A 547 5.40 -5.66 -5.31
C ASP A 547 5.75 -4.31 -4.67
N GLY A 548 5.83 -4.24 -3.35
CA GLY A 548 6.26 -3.08 -2.59
C GLY A 548 5.34 -1.88 -2.72
N GLN A 549 5.92 -0.69 -2.84
CA GLN A 549 5.21 0.58 -2.82
C GLN A 549 4.13 0.71 -3.90
N SER A 550 4.38 0.16 -5.10
CA SER A 550 3.43 0.27 -6.22
C SER A 550 2.08 -0.39 -5.95
N ALA A 551 2.10 -1.55 -5.29
CA ALA A 551 0.89 -2.26 -4.92
C ALA A 551 0.19 -1.60 -3.72
N LEU A 552 0.94 -1.03 -2.76
CA LEU A 552 0.37 -0.24 -1.67
C LEU A 552 -0.38 0.98 -2.21
N ASP A 553 0.23 1.73 -3.14
CA ASP A 553 -0.41 2.87 -3.80
C ASP A 553 -1.68 2.47 -4.57
N ALA A 554 -1.69 1.30 -5.20
CA ALA A 554 -2.86 0.78 -5.88
C ALA A 554 -3.98 0.42 -4.89
N ALA A 555 -3.66 -0.25 -3.78
CA ALA A 555 -4.62 -0.63 -2.74
C ALA A 555 -5.26 0.60 -2.08
N VAL A 556 -4.47 1.64 -1.79
CA VAL A 556 -4.99 2.90 -1.23
C VAL A 556 -5.93 3.58 -2.23
N ARG A 557 -5.56 3.67 -3.52
CA ARG A 557 -6.41 4.26 -4.57
C ARG A 557 -7.71 3.48 -4.78
N GLU A 558 -7.66 2.16 -4.75
CA GLU A 558 -8.85 1.33 -4.85
C GLU A 558 -9.77 1.54 -3.66
N GLY A 559 -9.22 1.57 -2.43
CA GLY A 559 -9.96 1.87 -1.22
C GLY A 559 -10.62 3.24 -1.24
N VAL A 560 -9.89 4.27 -1.69
CA VAL A 560 -10.40 5.63 -1.87
C VAL A 560 -11.51 5.66 -2.93
N GLY A 561 -11.33 4.96 -4.06
CA GLY A 561 -12.34 4.89 -5.13
C GLY A 561 -13.66 4.24 -4.71
N GLY A 562 -13.64 3.42 -3.65
CA GLY A 562 -14.84 2.83 -3.05
C GLY A 562 -15.62 3.76 -2.10
N LEU A 563 -15.09 4.95 -1.79
CA LEU A 563 -15.75 5.91 -0.90
C LEU A 563 -16.62 6.90 -1.70
N PRO A 564 -17.78 7.31 -1.16
CA PRO A 564 -18.64 8.32 -1.78
C PRO A 564 -18.06 9.73 -1.55
N LEU A 565 -17.00 10.12 -2.28
CA LEU A 565 -16.22 11.33 -2.02
C LEU A 565 -16.89 12.65 -2.37
N VAL A 566 -18.01 12.63 -3.10
CA VAL A 566 -18.70 13.84 -3.56
C VAL A 566 -19.19 14.65 -2.36
N SER A 567 -18.59 15.81 -2.13
CA SER A 567 -18.96 16.75 -1.08
C SER A 567 -18.89 18.20 -1.57
N ALA A 568 -19.81 19.05 -1.14
CA ALA A 568 -19.84 20.48 -1.48
C ALA A 568 -18.66 21.23 -0.84
N SER A 569 -18.19 20.77 0.33
CA SER A 569 -17.04 21.37 1.03
C SER A 569 -15.69 21.02 0.39
N GLY A 570 -15.61 19.97 -0.43
CA GLY A 570 -14.37 19.42 -0.99
C GLY A 570 -13.41 18.85 0.05
N LEU A 571 -13.86 18.59 1.28
CA LEU A 571 -13.04 17.98 2.35
C LEU A 571 -12.77 16.51 2.05
N GLY A 572 -13.72 15.79 1.48
CA GLY A 572 -13.58 14.38 1.12
C GLY A 572 -12.47 14.17 0.10
N ASP A 573 -12.53 14.89 -1.03
CA ASP A 573 -11.51 14.81 -2.10
C ASP A 573 -10.13 15.21 -1.56
N TRP A 574 -10.05 16.32 -0.83
CA TRP A 574 -8.80 16.75 -0.22
C TRP A 574 -8.23 15.71 0.76
N ALA A 575 -9.06 15.09 1.59
CA ALA A 575 -8.61 14.06 2.54
C ALA A 575 -8.15 12.79 1.83
N ALA A 576 -8.79 12.42 0.73
CA ALA A 576 -8.41 11.30 -0.13
C ALA A 576 -7.05 11.53 -0.82
N ASP A 577 -6.82 12.73 -1.34
CA ASP A 577 -5.54 13.12 -1.91
C ASP A 577 -4.43 13.13 -0.83
N ALA A 578 -4.72 13.70 0.34
CA ALA A 578 -3.79 13.73 1.47
C ALA A 578 -3.44 12.32 1.98
N LEU A 579 -4.41 11.39 2.02
CA LEU A 579 -4.17 9.98 2.34
C LEU A 579 -3.24 9.34 1.29
N SER A 580 -3.55 9.52 0.02
CA SER A 580 -2.75 8.99 -1.09
C SER A 580 -1.31 9.52 -1.04
N ASP A 581 -1.11 10.79 -0.75
CA ASP A 581 0.21 11.41 -0.61
C ASP A 581 0.96 10.90 0.62
N ALA A 582 0.28 10.72 1.76
CA ALA A 582 0.87 10.17 2.97
C ALA A 582 1.41 8.75 2.74
N PHE A 583 0.64 7.89 2.07
CA PHE A 583 1.04 6.51 1.82
C PHE A 583 2.06 6.37 0.67
N ARG A 584 2.09 7.29 -0.30
CA ARG A 584 3.08 7.29 -1.39
C ARG A 584 4.53 7.43 -0.90
N THR A 585 4.74 8.06 0.23
CA THR A 585 6.06 8.32 0.80
C THR A 585 6.55 7.25 1.78
N VAL A 586 5.79 6.18 1.99
CA VAL A 586 6.14 5.08 2.91
C VAL A 586 7.44 4.39 2.51
N GLY A 587 7.70 4.23 1.20
CA GLY A 587 8.94 3.65 0.70
C GLY A 587 9.03 2.13 0.92
N LEU A 588 7.88 1.43 0.89
CA LEU A 588 7.80 0.00 1.10
C LEU A 588 8.61 -0.76 0.04
N GLN A 589 9.64 -1.49 0.49
CA GLN A 589 10.45 -2.31 -0.39
C GLN A 589 9.76 -3.66 -0.66
N PRO A 590 9.81 -4.17 -1.91
CA PRO A 590 9.30 -5.50 -2.22
C PRO A 590 10.10 -6.57 -1.47
N ALA A 591 9.44 -7.65 -1.05
CA ALA A 591 10.11 -8.79 -0.45
C ALA A 591 10.88 -9.56 -1.52
N ASN A 592 12.02 -10.14 -1.11
CA ASN A 592 12.67 -11.15 -1.95
C ASN A 592 11.84 -12.45 -1.88
N LEU A 593 11.18 -12.78 -2.98
CA LEU A 593 10.32 -13.95 -3.12
C LEU A 593 11.01 -15.13 -3.83
N ASP A 594 12.33 -15.04 -4.09
CA ASP A 594 13.04 -16.14 -4.72
C ASP A 594 12.87 -17.41 -3.88
N ALA A 595 12.38 -18.47 -4.49
CA ALA A 595 12.35 -19.77 -3.86
C ALA A 595 13.77 -20.17 -3.49
N LEU A 596 13.94 -20.89 -2.39
CA LEU A 596 15.23 -21.44 -1.98
C LEU A 596 15.27 -22.90 -2.35
N ARG A 597 16.35 -23.33 -2.97
CA ARG A 597 16.64 -24.75 -3.22
C ARG A 597 18.01 -25.11 -2.72
N PRO A 598 18.21 -26.35 -2.22
CA PRO A 598 19.53 -26.81 -1.87
C PRO A 598 20.35 -27.10 -3.14
N ALA A 599 21.61 -26.76 -3.10
CA ALA A 599 22.60 -27.11 -4.12
C ALA A 599 23.84 -27.68 -3.45
N THR A 600 24.42 -28.72 -4.05
CA THR A 600 25.65 -29.32 -3.54
C THR A 600 26.83 -28.38 -3.69
N VAL A 601 27.63 -28.25 -2.65
CA VAL A 601 28.81 -27.38 -2.58
C VAL A 601 29.99 -28.11 -1.92
N ASN A 602 31.16 -27.49 -2.03
CA ASN A 602 32.32 -28.03 -1.34
C ASN A 602 32.10 -27.98 0.19
N THR A 603 32.33 -29.13 0.87
CA THR A 603 32.18 -29.24 2.33
C THR A 603 32.97 -28.20 3.10
N ALA A 604 34.16 -27.79 2.61
CA ALA A 604 34.95 -26.74 3.21
C ALA A 604 34.23 -25.38 3.22
N HIS A 605 33.40 -25.09 2.21
CA HIS A 605 32.64 -23.86 2.14
C HIS A 605 31.64 -23.74 3.29
N VAL A 606 30.90 -24.82 3.55
CA VAL A 606 29.92 -24.86 4.64
C VAL A 606 30.64 -24.87 6.00
N ALA A 607 31.70 -25.64 6.13
CA ALA A 607 32.48 -25.74 7.39
C ALA A 607 33.17 -24.42 7.78
N GLN A 608 33.63 -23.64 6.80
CA GLN A 608 34.22 -22.31 7.05
C GLN A 608 33.17 -21.27 7.44
N ALA A 609 31.90 -21.45 7.01
CA ALA A 609 30.80 -20.56 7.33
C ALA A 609 30.25 -20.78 8.76
N GLY A 610 30.60 -21.90 9.43
CA GLY A 610 30.12 -22.26 10.76
C GLY A 610 31.17 -22.06 11.85
N ASP A 611 30.73 -21.62 13.02
CA ASP A 611 31.61 -21.39 14.20
C ASP A 611 31.63 -22.55 15.20
N SER A 612 30.98 -23.68 14.87
CA SER A 612 30.85 -24.82 15.78
C SER A 612 32.14 -25.63 15.88
N ALA A 613 32.35 -26.29 17.02
CA ALA A 613 33.46 -27.23 17.23
C ALA A 613 33.44 -28.35 16.17
N PHE A 614 32.26 -28.71 15.66
CA PHE A 614 32.09 -29.65 14.53
C PHE A 614 32.74 -29.12 13.26
N CYS A 615 32.45 -27.87 12.88
CA CYS A 615 33.01 -27.23 11.68
C CYS A 615 34.55 -27.18 11.76
N ALA A 616 35.10 -26.80 12.91
CA ALA A 616 36.53 -26.79 13.15
C ALA A 616 37.16 -28.20 12.99
N ARG A 617 36.50 -29.21 13.54
CA ARG A 617 36.95 -30.61 13.40
C ARG A 617 36.85 -31.12 11.97
N LEU A 618 35.78 -30.78 11.23
CA LEU A 618 35.62 -31.17 9.85
C LEU A 618 36.72 -30.58 8.96
N LEU A 619 37.10 -29.32 9.18
CA LEU A 619 38.22 -28.69 8.49
C LEU A 619 39.55 -29.35 8.84
N GLU A 620 39.76 -29.71 10.08
CA GLU A 620 40.94 -30.39 10.53
C GLU A 620 41.06 -31.82 9.92
N VAL A 621 39.93 -32.58 9.89
CA VAL A 621 39.87 -33.89 9.21
C VAL A 621 40.23 -33.74 7.74
N LYS A 622 39.68 -32.74 7.07
CA LYS A 622 39.96 -32.50 5.66
C LYS A 622 41.42 -32.13 5.40
N ARG A 623 42.03 -31.34 6.30
CA ARG A 623 43.45 -31.02 6.25
C ARG A 623 44.31 -32.27 6.44
N GLN A 624 44.01 -33.06 7.45
CA GLN A 624 44.74 -34.30 7.72
C GLN A 624 44.58 -35.35 6.61
N ALA A 625 43.38 -35.45 6.00
CA ALA A 625 43.13 -36.34 4.86
C ALA A 625 43.96 -35.96 3.61
N VAL A 626 44.26 -34.68 3.43
CA VAL A 626 45.10 -34.18 2.33
C VAL A 626 46.58 -34.41 2.65
N GLU A 627 47.02 -34.12 3.87
CA GLU A 627 48.42 -34.25 4.31
C GLU A 627 48.83 -35.70 4.57
N HIS A 628 47.92 -36.52 5.10
CA HIS A 628 48.18 -37.91 5.47
C HIS A 628 47.01 -38.85 5.10
N PRO A 629 46.83 -39.23 3.81
CA PRO A 629 45.67 -39.97 3.32
C PRO A 629 45.46 -41.37 3.94
N LEU A 630 46.40 -41.88 4.73
CA LEU A 630 46.35 -43.23 5.33
C LEU A 630 46.07 -43.23 6.86
N MET A 631 45.95 -42.08 7.53
CA MET A 631 45.91 -42.01 9.03
C MET A 631 44.66 -41.34 9.63
N SER A 632 43.51 -41.23 8.94
CA SER A 632 42.38 -40.43 9.41
C SER A 632 41.41 -41.13 10.39
N ASN A 633 41.82 -42.16 11.11
CA ASN A 633 40.87 -43.05 11.80
C ASN A 633 40.27 -42.51 13.10
N ASP A 634 40.95 -41.71 13.92
CA ASP A 634 40.45 -41.30 15.23
C ASP A 634 39.51 -40.09 15.21
N VAL A 635 39.58 -39.29 14.16
CA VAL A 635 38.80 -38.06 14.06
C VAL A 635 37.38 -38.35 13.62
N PHE A 636 37.18 -39.36 12.75
CA PHE A 636 35.84 -39.75 12.29
C PHE A 636 34.94 -40.25 13.43
N SER A 637 35.48 -41.11 14.33
CA SER A 637 34.74 -41.60 15.48
C SER A 637 34.34 -40.47 16.44
N SER A 638 35.21 -39.46 16.60
CA SER A 638 34.93 -38.30 17.45
C SER A 638 33.83 -37.39 16.89
N VAL A 639 33.76 -37.26 15.56
CA VAL A 639 32.70 -36.51 14.86
C VAL A 639 31.37 -37.22 15.00
N VAL A 640 31.29 -38.52 14.69
CA VAL A 640 30.05 -39.31 14.80
C VAL A 640 29.58 -39.39 16.26
N GLY A 641 30.46 -39.52 17.22
CA GLY A 641 30.13 -39.54 18.65
C GLY A 641 29.63 -38.18 19.20
N ALA A 642 30.14 -37.07 18.68
CA ALA A 642 29.65 -35.73 19.02
C ALA A 642 28.25 -35.49 18.49
N VAL A 643 28.01 -35.87 17.21
CA VAL A 643 26.71 -35.75 16.56
C VAL A 643 25.63 -36.59 17.25
N ARG A 644 25.97 -37.86 17.61
CA ARG A 644 25.06 -38.73 18.35
C ARG A 644 24.59 -38.10 19.67
N ARG A 645 25.50 -37.53 20.45
CA ARG A 645 25.16 -36.90 21.73
C ARG A 645 24.26 -35.70 21.54
N ASP A 646 24.57 -34.84 20.59
CA ASP A 646 23.82 -33.60 20.34
C ASP A 646 22.41 -33.89 19.81
N VAL A 647 22.26 -34.78 18.85
CA VAL A 647 20.96 -35.17 18.28
C VAL A 647 20.11 -35.87 19.33
N LEU A 648 20.62 -36.81 20.11
CA LEU A 648 19.84 -37.52 21.12
C LEU A 648 19.43 -36.63 22.29
N GLN A 649 20.28 -35.70 22.76
CA GLN A 649 19.94 -34.77 23.84
C GLN A 649 18.79 -33.81 23.41
N ARG A 650 18.76 -33.39 22.15
CA ARG A 650 17.68 -32.52 21.64
C ARG A 650 16.40 -33.29 21.43
N PHE A 651 16.50 -34.57 21.13
CA PHE A 651 15.32 -35.43 20.92
C PHE A 651 14.56 -35.72 22.21
N ASP A 652 15.27 -35.99 23.34
CA ASP A 652 14.65 -36.27 24.63
C ASP A 652 13.88 -35.06 25.22
N ALA A 653 14.14 -33.85 24.71
CA ALA A 653 13.43 -32.64 25.11
C ALA A 653 12.13 -32.38 24.35
N TRP A 654 11.70 -33.28 23.45
CA TRP A 654 10.60 -33.06 22.51
C TRP A 654 9.36 -33.91 22.81
N GLY A 655 8.14 -33.27 22.70
CA GLY A 655 6.85 -33.92 22.89
C GLY A 655 6.16 -34.34 21.59
N ASP A 656 5.20 -35.24 21.70
CA ASP A 656 4.60 -36.06 20.63
C ASP A 656 3.77 -35.34 19.54
N SER A 657 3.60 -34.00 19.53
CA SER A 657 2.73 -33.35 18.53
C SER A 657 3.26 -32.01 18.06
N MET A 658 3.35 -31.83 16.72
CA MET A 658 3.77 -30.62 16.06
C MET A 658 2.61 -29.95 15.31
N GLU A 659 1.86 -29.12 16.01
CA GLU A 659 1.00 -28.11 15.40
C GLU A 659 1.82 -26.84 15.24
N VAL A 660 2.11 -26.42 13.99
CA VAL A 660 3.07 -25.33 13.71
C VAL A 660 2.51 -23.99 14.09
N ALA A 661 1.26 -23.74 13.83
CA ALA A 661 0.48 -22.62 14.36
C ALA A 661 -0.99 -22.82 14.03
N THR A 662 -1.88 -22.50 14.97
CA THR A 662 -3.30 -22.24 14.66
C THR A 662 -3.49 -20.73 14.76
N ILE A 663 -3.76 -20.07 13.63
CA ILE A 663 -4.08 -18.65 13.60
C ILE A 663 -5.48 -18.47 14.15
N SER A 664 -5.61 -17.88 15.33
CA SER A 664 -6.92 -17.50 15.88
C SER A 664 -7.21 -16.05 15.49
N ILE A 665 -8.07 -15.86 14.50
CA ILE A 665 -8.49 -14.54 14.02
C ILE A 665 -9.99 -14.39 14.36
N GLY A 666 -10.31 -13.58 15.36
CA GLY A 666 -11.71 -13.28 15.70
C GLY A 666 -12.59 -14.49 16.06
N GLY A 667 -12.00 -15.55 16.60
CA GLY A 667 -12.69 -16.81 16.94
C GLY A 667 -12.61 -17.89 15.84
N ALA A 668 -12.09 -17.59 14.68
CA ALA A 668 -11.78 -18.56 13.64
C ALA A 668 -10.35 -19.09 13.83
N GLN A 669 -10.18 -20.41 13.73
CA GLN A 669 -8.88 -21.07 13.79
C GLN A 669 -8.48 -21.49 12.37
N VAL A 670 -7.47 -20.82 11.81
CA VAL A 670 -6.87 -21.19 10.52
C VAL A 670 -5.57 -21.95 10.81
N PRO A 671 -5.51 -23.27 10.62
CA PRO A 671 -4.28 -24.03 10.85
C PRO A 671 -3.27 -23.72 9.74
N VAL A 672 -2.11 -23.17 10.09
CA VAL A 672 -0.92 -23.18 9.24
C VAL A 672 -0.22 -24.51 9.46
N THR A 673 -0.45 -25.48 8.60
CA THR A 673 0.21 -26.78 8.65
C THR A 673 1.41 -26.78 7.72
N VAL A 674 2.62 -26.89 8.28
CA VAL A 674 3.79 -27.35 7.51
C VAL A 674 3.67 -28.87 7.42
N ALA A 675 3.50 -29.37 6.23
CA ALA A 675 3.40 -30.82 6.00
C ALA A 675 4.72 -31.48 6.41
N LEU A 676 4.68 -32.21 7.51
CA LEU A 676 5.78 -33.09 7.88
C LEU A 676 5.83 -34.26 6.88
N PRO A 677 7.00 -34.60 6.30
CA PRO A 677 7.11 -35.76 5.43
C PRO A 677 6.55 -36.99 6.14
N PRO A 678 5.75 -37.85 5.48
CA PRO A 678 5.14 -39.05 6.10
C PRO A 678 6.17 -39.95 6.74
N ALA A 679 7.41 -39.95 6.25
CA ALA A 679 8.54 -40.67 6.80
C ALA A 679 8.94 -40.25 8.23
N VAL A 680 8.62 -39.02 8.65
CA VAL A 680 9.00 -38.51 9.98
C VAL A 680 8.11 -39.09 11.08
N LYS A 681 6.86 -39.41 10.82
CA LYS A 681 5.96 -40.05 11.79
C LYS A 681 6.33 -41.48 12.20
N GLY A 682 7.12 -42.16 11.38
CA GLY A 682 7.58 -43.55 11.64
C GLY A 682 9.00 -43.64 12.16
N PHE A 683 9.77 -42.53 12.13
CA PHE A 683 11.16 -42.48 12.58
C PHE A 683 11.25 -41.95 14.01
N ALA A 684 10.96 -42.85 14.95
CA ALA A 684 11.27 -42.62 16.35
C ALA A 684 12.81 -42.52 16.58
N SER A 685 13.17 -41.97 17.72
CA SER A 685 14.59 -41.88 18.22
C SER A 685 15.45 -43.09 17.92
N ASP A 686 14.83 -44.27 17.82
CA ASP A 686 15.49 -45.54 17.55
C ASP A 686 16.18 -45.59 16.18
N ALA A 687 15.64 -44.95 15.15
CA ALA A 687 16.26 -44.98 13.82
C ALA A 687 17.52 -44.12 13.72
N ILE A 688 17.56 -42.96 14.39
CA ILE A 688 18.74 -42.09 14.41
C ILE A 688 19.80 -42.68 15.36
N GLY A 689 19.37 -43.20 16.51
CA GLY A 689 20.23 -43.93 17.41
C GLY A 689 20.84 -45.15 16.74
N ALA A 690 20.03 -45.99 16.06
CA ALA A 690 20.47 -47.14 15.31
C ALA A 690 21.38 -46.76 14.12
N ALA A 691 21.14 -45.67 13.42
CA ALA A 691 22.00 -45.17 12.35
C ALA A 691 23.38 -44.75 12.90
N ALA A 692 23.40 -44.02 14.02
CA ALA A 692 24.66 -43.61 14.67
C ALA A 692 25.42 -44.81 15.24
N ASP A 693 24.72 -45.76 15.90
CA ASP A 693 25.32 -47.00 16.41
C ASP A 693 25.86 -47.88 15.30
N LYS A 694 25.17 -47.98 14.18
CA LYS A 694 25.59 -48.72 12.99
C LYS A 694 26.81 -48.04 12.33
N LEU A 695 26.87 -46.72 12.27
CA LEU A 695 28.02 -45.96 11.82
C LEU A 695 29.23 -46.20 12.71
N LEU A 696 29.08 -46.22 14.05
CA LEU A 696 30.13 -46.48 15.01
C LEU A 696 30.57 -47.95 14.99
N SER A 697 29.64 -48.90 14.83
CA SER A 697 29.97 -50.34 14.74
C SER A 697 30.76 -50.69 13.49
N VAL A 698 30.36 -50.09 12.36
CA VAL A 698 31.09 -50.23 11.09
C VAL A 698 32.47 -49.64 11.19
N TYR A 699 32.61 -48.49 11.81
CA TYR A 699 33.88 -47.87 12.09
C TYR A 699 34.77 -48.75 12.96
N ALA A 700 34.22 -49.28 14.05
CA ALA A 700 34.95 -50.19 14.94
C ALA A 700 35.39 -51.50 14.22
N SER A 701 34.55 -52.04 13.31
CA SER A 701 34.91 -53.21 12.52
C SER A 701 36.03 -52.97 11.53
N VAL A 702 36.11 -51.78 10.97
CA VAL A 702 37.17 -51.38 10.03
C VAL A 702 38.48 -51.09 10.74
N THR A 703 38.41 -50.46 11.94
CA THR A 703 39.61 -50.15 12.75
C THR A 703 40.13 -51.33 13.54
N GLY A 704 39.22 -52.21 14.02
CA GLY A 704 39.58 -53.41 14.78
C GLY A 704 40.22 -54.52 13.96
N SER A 705 40.05 -54.52 12.63
CA SER A 705 40.67 -55.52 11.73
C SER A 705 42.11 -55.21 11.28
N ARG A 706 42.67 -54.08 11.73
CA ARG A 706 44.07 -53.71 11.44
C ARG A 706 45.00 -53.86 12.67
N GLN A 707 45.01 -55.02 13.27
CA GLN A 707 46.25 -55.43 13.96
C GLN A 707 47.16 -55.96 12.86
N TRP A 708 48.17 -55.18 12.56
CA TRP A 708 49.32 -55.65 11.79
C TRP A 708 50.28 -56.28 12.78
N ASP A 709 50.40 -57.62 12.72
CA ASP A 709 51.57 -58.35 13.23
C ASP A 709 52.74 -58.16 12.28
#